data_13673669c2b768c4111f60b9283681cc
#
_entry.id   13673669c2b768c4111f60b9283681cc
#
_cell.length_a   1.000
_cell.length_b   1.000
_cell.length_c   1.000
_cell.angle_alpha   90.00
_cell.angle_beta   90.00
_cell.angle_gamma   90.00
#
_symmetry.space_group_name_H-M   'P 1'
#
loop_
_entity.id
_entity.type
_entity.pdbx_description
1 polymer ?
#
loop_
_entity_poly.entity_id
_entity_poly.type
_entity_poly.pdbx_seq_one_letter_code
_entity_poly.pdbx_strand_id
1 'polypeptide(L)'
;MANSAQDVPIQPLLRENRKFPPPKAFANNALINKPSIYAQAQKNYVRFWEQRARDLHWFRPWRKALDWKPPYAKWFVGGKLNVADNCLDRHVSGPRRTKAAIIWEGEPGDSRVLTYWDLYREVNRFAAALKRHGVKKADRVTIYMPMVPELPIAMLACARIGAPHSVIFGGFSPEAVRERIHDADSSLVITADGGFRRGSIVPLKKNVDEALRGAPGVKTVIVLKRTGQAVAMQSGRDVWWDEFVKGAPARCPAEPMDSEDLLYLLYTSGSTGKPKGIIHTTGGYLTGVTATHKWIFDLHEEDVYWCTADIGWVTGHSYIVYAPLANGATTVMYEGTPDYPDKDRFWRIVEKYGITIIYTAPTAIRTFMKWGDAYPKRCDLSSLRLLGTVGEPINPEAWVWYWKVIGGGRCPVVDTWWQTETGQILITPLPGVTVLKPGSATRPFPGVEADVLDEKGNPTTSGYLVLKKPWPAMLRGIWGDPDRYVKQYWSKYDNIYFTGDGAKRDEDGYFWLLGRVDDVMNVSGHRVSTMEVESALVDHKAVAEAAVIGKPHEIKGQAIAAFVTLKQGIDGTPALQDELKQHVAKKIGSLARPDDLIFSAELPKTRSGKIMRRLLRDIAEGRALGDTTTLADPNVVATLKEKYEAEES
;
A
#
# COMPACT_ATOMS: atom_id res chain seq x y z
N MET A 1 15.98 30.17 24.47
CA MET A 1 14.85 29.44 25.06
C MET A 1 13.93 28.95 23.94
N ALA A 2 14.28 27.85 23.34
CA ALA A 2 13.46 27.25 22.31
C ALA A 2 13.52 25.72 22.58
N ASN A 3 12.53 25.17 23.28
CA ASN A 3 12.29 23.72 23.35
C ASN A 3 11.10 23.32 24.24
N SER A 4 10.02 24.10 24.34
CA SER A 4 8.85 23.66 25.14
C SER A 4 7.66 23.16 24.33
N ALA A 5 7.69 23.29 23.00
CA ALA A 5 6.55 22.88 22.15
C ALA A 5 6.57 21.40 21.73
N GLN A 6 7.70 20.69 21.92
CA GLN A 6 7.84 19.28 21.51
C GLN A 6 7.29 18.26 22.52
N ASP A 7 7.05 18.67 23.75
CA ASP A 7 6.58 17.79 24.85
C ASP A 7 5.05 17.67 24.96
N VAL A 8 4.27 18.37 24.11
CA VAL A 8 2.80 18.32 24.17
C VAL A 8 2.29 17.12 23.36
N PRO A 9 1.49 16.21 23.95
CA PRO A 9 0.92 15.09 23.22
C PRO A 9 -0.03 15.56 22.11
N ILE A 10 -0.16 14.78 21.04
CA ILE A 10 -1.14 15.04 19.99
C ILE A 10 -2.53 14.99 20.62
N GLN A 11 -3.28 16.07 20.52
CA GLN A 11 -4.62 16.14 21.12
C GLN A 11 -5.64 15.39 20.26
N PRO A 12 -6.35 14.38 20.79
CA PRO A 12 -7.42 13.70 20.06
C PRO A 12 -8.68 14.57 20.09
N LEU A 13 -9.05 15.12 18.95
CA LEU A 13 -10.20 16.02 18.82
C LEU A 13 -11.45 15.30 18.28
N LEU A 14 -11.27 14.30 17.40
CA LEU A 14 -12.37 13.56 16.80
C LEU A 14 -12.90 12.50 17.77
N ARG A 15 -14.22 12.50 17.99
CA ARG A 15 -14.95 11.46 18.75
C ARG A 15 -15.86 10.68 17.81
N GLU A 16 -15.71 9.35 17.80
CA GLU A 16 -16.55 8.43 17.03
C GLU A 16 -17.12 7.35 17.96
N ASN A 17 -18.44 7.28 18.06
CA ASN A 17 -19.14 6.40 18.99
C ASN A 17 -19.93 5.28 18.29
N ARG A 18 -20.02 5.32 16.95
CA ARG A 18 -20.74 4.30 16.19
C ARG A 18 -20.00 2.96 16.27
N LYS A 19 -20.71 1.89 16.56
CA LYS A 19 -20.17 0.53 16.70
C LYS A 19 -20.91 -0.41 15.77
N PHE A 20 -20.16 -1.22 15.03
CA PHE A 20 -20.67 -2.18 14.07
C PHE A 20 -20.18 -3.58 14.45
N PRO A 21 -20.99 -4.36 15.18
CA PRO A 21 -20.64 -5.73 15.54
C PRO A 21 -20.59 -6.61 14.28
N PRO A 22 -19.78 -7.69 14.28
CA PRO A 22 -19.79 -8.65 13.20
C PRO A 22 -21.19 -9.19 12.93
N PRO A 23 -21.66 -9.21 11.66
CA PRO A 23 -22.94 -9.87 11.34
C PRO A 23 -22.91 -11.33 11.80
N LYS A 24 -23.97 -11.80 12.47
CA LYS A 24 -24.01 -13.17 13.06
C LYS A 24 -23.69 -14.26 12.03
N ALA A 25 -24.29 -14.17 10.83
CA ALA A 25 -24.03 -15.13 9.77
C ALA A 25 -22.56 -15.14 9.33
N PHE A 26 -21.92 -13.97 9.24
CA PHE A 26 -20.49 -13.85 8.93
C PHE A 26 -19.65 -14.45 10.06
N ALA A 27 -19.89 -14.03 11.31
CA ALA A 27 -19.10 -14.48 12.47
C ALA A 27 -19.15 -16.01 12.67
N ASN A 28 -20.30 -16.64 12.43
CA ASN A 28 -20.46 -18.09 12.57
C ASN A 28 -19.61 -18.88 11.56
N ASN A 29 -19.37 -18.32 10.37
CA ASN A 29 -18.62 -18.96 9.29
C ASN A 29 -17.16 -18.48 9.21
N ALA A 30 -16.78 -17.48 10.00
CA ALA A 30 -15.45 -16.88 9.94
C ALA A 30 -14.37 -17.86 10.41
N LEU A 31 -13.21 -17.84 9.73
CA LEU A 31 -12.01 -18.63 10.08
C LEU A 31 -11.57 -18.33 11.52
N ILE A 32 -11.68 -17.07 11.93
CA ILE A 32 -11.40 -16.64 13.31
C ILE A 32 -12.68 -16.06 13.89
N ASN A 33 -13.33 -16.84 14.75
CA ASN A 33 -14.61 -16.49 15.40
C ASN A 33 -14.54 -16.46 16.94
N LYS A 34 -13.34 -16.63 17.52
CA LYS A 34 -13.12 -16.58 18.97
C LYS A 34 -12.10 -15.52 19.33
N PRO A 35 -12.44 -14.53 20.19
CA PRO A 35 -11.50 -13.48 20.60
C PRO A 35 -10.31 -14.01 21.42
N SER A 36 -10.36 -15.24 21.93
CA SER A 36 -9.26 -15.89 22.65
C SER A 36 -7.97 -16.02 21.83
N ILE A 37 -8.03 -15.87 20.49
CA ILE A 37 -6.85 -15.89 19.62
C ILE A 37 -5.82 -14.81 19.99
N TYR A 38 -6.28 -13.63 20.42
CA TYR A 38 -5.40 -12.54 20.86
C TYR A 38 -4.59 -12.93 22.10
N ALA A 39 -5.26 -13.47 23.13
CA ALA A 39 -4.59 -13.92 24.34
C ALA A 39 -3.65 -15.12 24.10
N GLN A 40 -4.04 -16.05 23.23
CA GLN A 40 -3.21 -17.19 22.84
C GLN A 40 -1.93 -16.72 22.14
N ALA A 41 -2.04 -15.79 21.20
CA ALA A 41 -0.90 -15.24 20.48
C ALA A 41 0.02 -14.42 21.41
N GLN A 42 -0.53 -13.65 22.33
CA GLN A 42 0.22 -12.82 23.28
C GLN A 42 1.00 -13.68 24.28
N LYS A 43 0.47 -14.82 24.72
CA LYS A 43 1.14 -15.74 25.66
C LYS A 43 2.48 -16.21 25.15
N ASN A 44 2.62 -16.47 23.85
CA ASN A 44 3.88 -16.82 23.20
C ASN A 44 3.83 -16.45 21.71
N TYR A 45 4.19 -15.21 21.41
CA TYR A 45 4.11 -14.68 20.04
C TYR A 45 5.08 -15.38 19.06
N VAL A 46 6.24 -15.84 19.53
CA VAL A 46 7.19 -16.58 18.68
C VAL A 46 6.57 -17.90 18.25
N ARG A 47 6.00 -18.67 19.19
CA ARG A 47 5.30 -19.93 18.88
C ARG A 47 4.08 -19.71 17.98
N PHE A 48 3.37 -18.60 18.15
CA PHE A 48 2.26 -18.23 17.28
C PHE A 48 2.74 -18.10 15.83
N TRP A 49 3.83 -17.37 15.58
CA TRP A 49 4.40 -17.22 14.25
C TRP A 49 5.02 -18.50 13.70
N GLU A 50 5.62 -19.33 14.54
CA GLU A 50 6.08 -20.67 14.14
C GLU A 50 4.93 -21.54 13.61
N GLN A 51 3.76 -21.48 14.27
CA GLN A 51 2.58 -22.20 13.80
C GLN A 51 2.11 -21.70 12.44
N ARG A 52 2.18 -20.37 12.18
CA ARG A 52 1.86 -19.81 10.86
C ARG A 52 2.90 -20.19 9.81
N ALA A 53 4.17 -20.24 10.16
CA ALA A 53 5.21 -20.67 9.25
C ALA A 53 5.05 -22.13 8.79
N ARG A 54 4.46 -23.00 9.63
CA ARG A 54 4.17 -24.41 9.28
C ARG A 54 3.07 -24.55 8.22
N ASP A 55 2.31 -23.51 7.94
CA ASP A 55 1.34 -23.48 6.85
C ASP A 55 2.03 -23.36 5.47
N LEU A 56 3.33 -23.09 5.43
CA LEU A 56 4.17 -22.99 4.23
C LEU A 56 4.96 -24.28 3.98
N HIS A 57 5.36 -24.49 2.72
CA HIS A 57 6.26 -25.55 2.34
C HIS A 57 7.72 -25.12 2.55
N TRP A 58 8.44 -25.90 3.36
CA TRP A 58 9.87 -25.72 3.64
C TRP A 58 10.65 -26.92 3.12
N PHE A 59 11.63 -26.69 2.28
CA PHE A 59 12.57 -27.75 1.86
C PHE A 59 13.42 -28.26 3.04
N ARG A 60 13.68 -27.36 3.99
CA ARG A 60 14.30 -27.67 5.27
C ARG A 60 13.72 -26.78 6.36
N PRO A 61 13.22 -27.33 7.47
CA PRO A 61 12.72 -26.51 8.59
C PRO A 61 13.84 -25.71 9.25
N TRP A 62 13.46 -24.68 9.98
CA TRP A 62 14.37 -23.82 10.75
C TRP A 62 14.87 -24.51 12.02
N ARG A 63 16.01 -24.05 12.53
CA ARG A 63 16.58 -24.49 13.81
C ARG A 63 16.20 -23.58 14.97
N LYS A 64 16.00 -22.27 14.72
CA LYS A 64 15.62 -21.24 15.68
C LYS A 64 14.55 -20.34 15.03
N ALA A 65 13.41 -20.17 15.70
CA ALA A 65 12.31 -19.40 15.15
C ALA A 65 12.63 -17.91 15.03
N LEU A 66 13.24 -17.35 16.08
CA LEU A 66 13.62 -15.94 16.14
C LEU A 66 15.01 -15.78 16.77
N ASP A 67 15.87 -15.04 16.09
CA ASP A 67 17.12 -14.49 16.64
C ASP A 67 17.00 -12.96 16.62
N TRP A 68 16.76 -12.36 17.78
CA TRP A 68 16.54 -10.93 17.92
C TRP A 68 17.64 -10.27 18.75
N LYS A 69 18.36 -9.37 18.11
CA LYS A 69 19.35 -8.48 18.70
C LYS A 69 19.05 -7.07 18.18
N PRO A 70 18.24 -6.27 18.89
CA PRO A 70 17.84 -4.96 18.38
C PRO A 70 19.03 -4.15 17.85
N PRO A 71 18.86 -3.47 16.71
CA PRO A 71 17.68 -3.31 15.87
C PRO A 71 17.43 -4.47 14.88
N TYR A 72 18.21 -5.53 14.91
CA TYR A 72 18.21 -6.60 13.92
C TYR A 72 17.45 -7.84 14.39
N ALA A 73 16.55 -8.34 13.56
CA ALA A 73 15.83 -9.59 13.80
C ALA A 73 15.97 -10.54 12.60
N LYS A 74 16.17 -11.84 12.90
CA LYS A 74 16.17 -12.91 11.92
C LYS A 74 15.09 -13.91 12.30
N TRP A 75 14.24 -14.26 11.34
CA TRP A 75 13.16 -15.22 11.54
C TRP A 75 13.43 -16.53 10.80
N PHE A 76 13.08 -17.65 11.46
CA PHE A 76 13.21 -19.01 10.93
C PHE A 76 14.64 -19.36 10.48
N VAL A 77 15.59 -19.08 11.34
CA VAL A 77 17.04 -19.19 11.09
C VAL A 77 17.42 -20.61 10.66
N GLY A 78 18.07 -20.70 9.50
CA GLY A 78 18.50 -21.96 8.89
C GLY A 78 17.40 -22.73 8.14
N GLY A 79 16.18 -22.21 8.12
CA GLY A 79 15.10 -22.71 7.28
C GLY A 79 15.37 -22.45 5.80
N LYS A 80 14.94 -23.37 4.94
CA LYS A 80 15.04 -23.26 3.47
C LYS A 80 13.69 -23.40 2.84
N LEU A 81 13.29 -22.42 2.03
CA LEU A 81 12.04 -22.42 1.26
C LEU A 81 12.23 -21.66 -0.05
N ASN A 82 11.19 -21.63 -0.87
CA ASN A 82 11.13 -20.75 -2.03
C ASN A 82 9.75 -20.11 -2.13
N VAL A 83 9.69 -18.84 -2.41
CA VAL A 83 8.42 -18.09 -2.51
C VAL A 83 7.59 -18.57 -3.69
N ALA A 84 8.20 -18.75 -4.87
CA ALA A 84 7.48 -19.22 -6.04
C ALA A 84 6.96 -20.66 -5.87
N ASP A 85 7.72 -21.54 -5.19
CA ASP A 85 7.26 -22.88 -4.84
C ASP A 85 5.99 -22.81 -3.96
N ASN A 86 5.99 -21.95 -2.97
CA ASN A 86 4.83 -21.75 -2.10
C ASN A 86 3.62 -21.12 -2.81
N CYS A 87 3.85 -20.28 -3.80
CA CYS A 87 2.78 -19.66 -4.58
C CYS A 87 2.24 -20.57 -5.68
N LEU A 88 3.00 -21.56 -6.17
CA LEU A 88 2.68 -22.32 -7.37
C LEU A 88 2.79 -23.84 -7.18
N ASP A 89 3.99 -24.37 -6.94
CA ASP A 89 4.29 -25.80 -7.00
C ASP A 89 3.40 -26.61 -6.08
N ARG A 90 3.23 -26.17 -4.83
CA ARG A 90 2.38 -26.87 -3.86
C ARG A 90 0.88 -26.89 -4.24
N HIS A 91 0.43 -25.96 -5.09
CA HIS A 91 -0.95 -25.89 -5.55
C HIS A 91 -1.19 -26.74 -6.81
N VAL A 92 -0.22 -26.79 -7.72
CA VAL A 92 -0.36 -27.56 -8.96
C VAL A 92 -0.28 -29.08 -8.77
N SER A 93 0.22 -29.54 -7.63
CA SER A 93 0.21 -30.96 -7.23
C SER A 93 -1.14 -31.42 -6.68
N GLY A 94 -2.10 -30.52 -6.47
CA GLY A 94 -3.40 -30.78 -5.85
C GLY A 94 -4.59 -30.23 -6.64
N PRO A 95 -5.76 -30.14 -6.01
CA PRO A 95 -7.02 -29.76 -6.69
C PRO A 95 -7.01 -28.31 -7.22
N ARG A 96 -6.15 -27.44 -6.72
CA ARG A 96 -6.04 -26.05 -7.19
C ARG A 96 -5.34 -25.91 -8.55
N ARG A 97 -4.83 -26.98 -9.14
CA ARG A 97 -4.12 -26.97 -10.43
C ARG A 97 -4.89 -26.21 -11.51
N THR A 98 -6.19 -26.43 -11.61
CA THR A 98 -7.08 -25.83 -12.62
C THR A 98 -7.87 -24.64 -12.09
N LYS A 99 -7.70 -24.26 -10.83
CA LYS A 99 -8.29 -23.06 -10.25
C LYS A 99 -7.67 -21.82 -10.88
N ALA A 100 -8.48 -20.80 -11.14
CA ALA A 100 -7.96 -19.50 -11.56
C ALA A 100 -7.04 -18.93 -10.47
N ALA A 101 -5.79 -18.66 -10.83
CA ALA A 101 -4.82 -17.97 -9.99
C ALA A 101 -4.93 -16.46 -10.18
N ILE A 102 -4.96 -16.01 -11.44
CA ILE A 102 -5.08 -14.61 -11.83
C ILE A 102 -6.22 -14.45 -12.83
N ILE A 103 -7.15 -13.57 -12.53
CA ILE A 103 -8.10 -13.00 -13.49
C ILE A 103 -7.63 -11.59 -13.79
N TRP A 104 -7.29 -11.33 -15.03
CA TRP A 104 -6.78 -10.03 -15.46
C TRP A 104 -7.72 -9.36 -16.46
N GLU A 105 -7.88 -8.05 -16.31
CA GLU A 105 -8.59 -7.21 -17.26
C GLU A 105 -7.75 -5.98 -17.61
N GLY A 106 -7.59 -5.73 -18.91
CA GLY A 106 -6.94 -4.54 -19.45
C GLY A 106 -7.91 -3.37 -19.59
N GLU A 107 -7.41 -2.15 -19.61
CA GLU A 107 -8.22 -0.94 -19.79
C GLU A 107 -9.01 -0.95 -21.12
N PRO A 108 -8.45 -1.45 -22.25
CA PRO A 108 -9.20 -1.58 -23.50
C PRO A 108 -10.36 -2.60 -23.47
N GLY A 109 -10.47 -3.41 -22.41
CA GLY A 109 -11.51 -4.43 -22.27
C GLY A 109 -11.05 -5.86 -22.61
N ASP A 110 -9.80 -6.04 -23.01
CA ASP A 110 -9.20 -7.35 -23.14
C ASP A 110 -9.04 -8.02 -21.77
N SER A 111 -9.11 -9.34 -21.72
CA SER A 111 -9.02 -10.08 -20.47
C SER A 111 -8.33 -11.43 -20.63
N ARG A 112 -7.72 -11.91 -19.56
CA ARG A 112 -7.06 -13.22 -19.50
C ARG A 112 -7.34 -13.88 -18.15
N VAL A 113 -7.51 -15.19 -18.17
CA VAL A 113 -7.56 -16.01 -16.95
C VAL A 113 -6.40 -16.99 -16.99
N LEU A 114 -5.54 -16.94 -15.98
CA LEU A 114 -4.46 -17.90 -15.81
C LEU A 114 -4.81 -18.81 -14.64
N THR A 115 -4.87 -20.12 -14.89
CA THR A 115 -4.94 -21.11 -13.82
C THR A 115 -3.61 -21.19 -13.07
N TYR A 116 -3.58 -21.84 -11.89
CA TYR A 116 -2.31 -22.13 -11.21
C TYR A 116 -1.35 -22.91 -12.10
N TRP A 117 -1.88 -23.81 -12.97
CA TRP A 117 -1.07 -24.55 -13.93
C TRP A 117 -0.49 -23.67 -15.02
N ASP A 118 -1.27 -22.75 -15.57
CA ASP A 118 -0.78 -21.83 -16.61
C ASP A 118 0.29 -20.92 -16.02
N LEU A 119 0.02 -20.31 -14.86
CA LEU A 119 0.97 -19.45 -14.17
C LEU A 119 2.27 -20.19 -13.81
N TYR A 120 2.15 -21.42 -13.30
CA TYR A 120 3.30 -22.29 -13.02
C TYR A 120 4.17 -22.52 -14.26
N ARG A 121 3.56 -22.83 -15.41
CA ARG A 121 4.28 -23.05 -16.67
C ARG A 121 5.01 -21.81 -17.16
N GLU A 122 4.33 -20.65 -17.16
CA GLU A 122 4.92 -19.39 -17.60
C GLU A 122 6.06 -18.95 -16.68
N VAL A 123 5.90 -19.07 -15.37
CA VAL A 123 6.96 -18.77 -14.39
C VAL A 123 8.17 -19.69 -14.58
N ASN A 124 7.96 -21.00 -14.75
CA ASN A 124 9.07 -21.94 -15.00
C ASN A 124 9.83 -21.59 -16.30
N ARG A 125 9.10 -21.31 -17.38
CA ARG A 125 9.69 -20.94 -18.67
C ARG A 125 10.49 -19.66 -18.58
N PHE A 126 9.95 -18.63 -17.94
CA PHE A 126 10.64 -17.35 -17.79
C PHE A 126 11.85 -17.46 -16.85
N ALA A 127 11.74 -18.20 -15.75
CA ALA A 127 12.84 -18.50 -14.83
C ALA A 127 14.00 -19.26 -15.52
N ALA A 128 13.65 -20.27 -16.35
CA ALA A 128 14.63 -20.98 -17.13
C ALA A 128 15.32 -20.09 -18.18
N ALA A 129 14.57 -19.17 -18.80
CA ALA A 129 15.13 -18.18 -19.72
C ALA A 129 16.10 -17.24 -19.03
N LEU A 130 15.76 -16.73 -17.83
CA LEU A 130 16.65 -15.90 -17.01
C LEU A 130 17.96 -16.62 -16.69
N LYS A 131 17.91 -17.88 -16.23
CA LYS A 131 19.10 -18.71 -15.98
C LYS A 131 19.95 -18.92 -17.25
N ARG A 132 19.32 -19.26 -18.37
CA ARG A 132 19.99 -19.42 -19.67
C ARG A 132 20.71 -18.14 -20.09
N HIS A 133 20.13 -16.98 -19.75
CA HIS A 133 20.70 -15.66 -20.04
C HIS A 133 21.78 -15.23 -19.04
N GLY A 134 22.12 -16.09 -18.09
CA GLY A 134 23.21 -15.88 -17.15
C GLY A 134 22.80 -15.23 -15.81
N VAL A 135 21.52 -15.00 -15.57
CA VAL A 135 21.05 -14.48 -14.26
C VAL A 135 21.24 -15.54 -13.18
N LYS A 136 21.92 -15.15 -12.11
CA LYS A 136 22.28 -16.02 -10.99
C LYS A 136 21.55 -15.61 -9.71
N LYS A 137 21.60 -16.47 -8.71
CA LYS A 137 21.19 -16.16 -7.35
C LYS A 137 21.87 -14.86 -6.88
N ALA A 138 21.10 -13.98 -6.24
CA ALA A 138 21.49 -12.66 -5.74
C ALA A 138 21.73 -11.56 -6.81
N ASP A 139 21.62 -11.86 -8.10
CA ASP A 139 21.60 -10.80 -9.13
C ASP A 139 20.27 -10.03 -9.02
N ARG A 140 20.35 -8.68 -9.02
CA ARG A 140 19.16 -7.83 -8.92
C ARG A 140 18.58 -7.59 -10.30
N VAL A 141 17.25 -7.70 -10.39
CA VAL A 141 16.47 -7.49 -11.60
C VAL A 141 15.51 -6.34 -11.38
N THR A 142 15.56 -5.32 -12.22
CA THR A 142 14.57 -4.23 -12.19
C THR A 142 13.39 -4.56 -13.09
N ILE A 143 12.17 -4.31 -12.60
CA ILE A 143 10.93 -4.53 -13.32
C ILE A 143 10.15 -3.21 -13.39
N TYR A 144 9.93 -2.70 -14.59
CA TYR A 144 9.20 -1.46 -14.86
C TYR A 144 8.11 -1.73 -15.90
N MET A 145 6.98 -2.26 -15.45
CA MET A 145 5.90 -2.81 -16.28
C MET A 145 4.53 -2.25 -15.90
N PRO A 146 3.55 -2.29 -16.82
CA PRO A 146 2.16 -2.01 -16.47
C PRO A 146 1.55 -3.18 -15.68
N MET A 147 0.31 -3.04 -15.22
CA MET A 147 -0.43 -4.06 -14.46
C MET A 147 -0.92 -5.19 -15.37
N VAL A 148 0.00 -5.97 -15.89
CA VAL A 148 -0.26 -7.13 -16.77
C VAL A 148 0.20 -8.44 -16.11
N PRO A 149 -0.32 -9.62 -16.52
CA PRO A 149 0.05 -10.90 -15.91
C PRO A 149 1.56 -11.22 -15.99
N GLU A 150 2.26 -10.69 -16.96
CA GLU A 150 3.70 -10.85 -17.11
C GLU A 150 4.50 -10.21 -15.97
N LEU A 151 3.93 -9.21 -15.28
CA LEU A 151 4.56 -8.58 -14.11
C LEU A 151 4.71 -9.57 -12.94
N PRO A 152 3.64 -10.21 -12.40
CA PRO A 152 3.80 -11.25 -11.38
C PRO A 152 4.55 -12.49 -11.91
N ILE A 153 4.48 -12.83 -13.19
CA ILE A 153 5.31 -13.91 -13.78
C ILE A 153 6.79 -13.58 -13.61
N ALA A 154 7.21 -12.36 -13.95
CA ALA A 154 8.60 -11.93 -13.79
C ALA A 154 9.05 -11.94 -12.33
N MET A 155 8.22 -11.42 -11.39
CA MET A 155 8.51 -11.43 -9.96
C MET A 155 8.69 -12.84 -9.41
N LEU A 156 7.76 -13.75 -9.73
CA LEU A 156 7.81 -15.14 -9.28
C LEU A 156 8.97 -15.92 -9.92
N ALA A 157 9.31 -15.62 -11.18
CA ALA A 157 10.47 -16.22 -11.84
C ALA A 157 11.79 -15.78 -11.19
N CYS A 158 11.92 -14.49 -10.84
CA CYS A 158 13.05 -13.98 -10.07
C CYS A 158 13.14 -14.66 -8.70
N ALA A 159 12.03 -14.73 -7.96
CA ALA A 159 11.96 -15.42 -6.67
C ALA A 159 12.32 -16.91 -6.79
N ARG A 160 11.91 -17.57 -7.88
CA ARG A 160 12.16 -18.99 -8.13
C ARG A 160 13.64 -19.32 -8.23
N ILE A 161 14.42 -18.44 -8.87
CA ILE A 161 15.88 -18.62 -9.05
C ILE A 161 16.72 -17.92 -8.00
N GLY A 162 16.09 -17.24 -7.03
CA GLY A 162 16.79 -16.50 -5.98
C GLY A 162 17.43 -15.19 -6.45
N ALA A 163 16.94 -14.60 -7.52
CA ALA A 163 17.32 -13.27 -7.99
C ALA A 163 16.41 -12.21 -7.37
N PRO A 164 16.91 -11.32 -6.49
CA PRO A 164 16.08 -10.28 -5.91
C PRO A 164 15.56 -9.33 -6.98
N HIS A 165 14.28 -8.98 -6.91
CA HIS A 165 13.72 -8.01 -7.84
C HIS A 165 13.48 -6.64 -7.19
N SER A 166 13.43 -5.61 -8.03
CA SER A 166 13.01 -4.26 -7.69
C SER A 166 11.95 -3.81 -8.68
N VAL A 167 10.68 -3.79 -8.23
CA VAL A 167 9.57 -3.32 -9.07
C VAL A 167 9.44 -1.82 -8.93
N ILE A 168 9.38 -1.13 -10.07
CA ILE A 168 9.20 0.31 -10.16
C ILE A 168 7.80 0.58 -10.72
N PHE A 169 7.06 1.46 -10.07
CA PHE A 169 5.73 1.87 -10.53
C PHE A 169 5.79 2.43 -11.96
N GLY A 170 4.96 1.89 -12.87
CA GLY A 170 4.96 2.23 -14.31
C GLY A 170 4.69 3.68 -14.65
N GLY A 171 4.27 4.47 -13.67
CA GLY A 171 4.07 5.89 -13.80
C GLY A 171 5.25 6.78 -13.41
N PHE A 172 6.39 6.24 -12.95
CA PHE A 172 7.54 7.07 -12.57
C PHE A 172 8.28 7.63 -13.78
N SER A 173 8.96 8.78 -13.57
CA SER A 173 9.76 9.45 -14.57
C SER A 173 11.04 8.68 -14.90
N PRO A 174 11.68 8.93 -16.05
CA PRO A 174 12.97 8.33 -16.41
C PRO A 174 14.06 8.53 -15.34
N GLU A 175 14.11 9.69 -14.69
CA GLU A 175 15.07 10.00 -13.61
C GLU A 175 14.84 9.07 -12.42
N ALA A 176 13.58 8.93 -11.99
CA ALA A 176 13.22 8.06 -10.88
C ALA A 176 13.51 6.58 -11.17
N VAL A 177 13.37 6.16 -12.43
CA VAL A 177 13.74 4.82 -12.90
C VAL A 177 15.26 4.63 -12.86
N ARG A 178 16.03 5.62 -13.37
CA ARG A 178 17.50 5.60 -13.36
C ARG A 178 18.08 5.47 -11.97
N GLU A 179 17.61 6.31 -11.04
CA GLU A 179 18.09 6.30 -9.65
C GLU A 179 17.92 4.92 -9.00
N ARG A 180 16.77 4.25 -9.21
CA ARG A 180 16.50 2.94 -8.65
C ARG A 180 17.29 1.82 -9.29
N ILE A 181 17.49 1.86 -10.61
CA ILE A 181 18.35 0.93 -11.33
C ILE A 181 19.80 1.03 -10.81
N HIS A 182 20.28 2.25 -10.64
CA HIS A 182 21.64 2.52 -10.16
C HIS A 182 21.82 2.08 -8.70
N ASP A 183 20.92 2.47 -7.81
CA ASP A 183 21.00 2.13 -6.39
C ASP A 183 20.87 0.61 -6.14
N ALA A 184 20.00 -0.08 -6.90
CA ALA A 184 19.87 -1.53 -6.85
C ALA A 184 21.04 -2.27 -7.53
N ASP A 185 21.89 -1.58 -8.29
CA ASP A 185 22.94 -2.17 -9.13
C ASP A 185 22.38 -3.29 -10.02
N SER A 186 21.30 -2.99 -10.75
CA SER A 186 20.61 -3.96 -11.61
C SER A 186 21.27 -4.05 -12.98
N SER A 187 21.58 -5.27 -13.42
CA SER A 187 22.16 -5.53 -14.75
C SER A 187 21.11 -5.89 -15.83
N LEU A 188 19.86 -6.15 -15.42
CA LEU A 188 18.76 -6.54 -16.28
C LEU A 188 17.50 -5.74 -15.93
N VAL A 189 16.81 -5.25 -16.96
CA VAL A 189 15.52 -4.54 -16.85
C VAL A 189 14.46 -5.28 -17.64
N ILE A 190 13.28 -5.44 -17.04
CA ILE A 190 12.09 -5.98 -17.69
C ILE A 190 11.08 -4.84 -17.81
N THR A 191 10.59 -4.61 -19.03
CA THR A 191 9.63 -3.53 -19.31
C THR A 191 8.61 -3.95 -20.38
N ALA A 192 7.77 -3.01 -20.82
CA ALA A 192 6.85 -3.17 -21.95
C ALA A 192 7.03 -2.04 -22.96
N ASP A 193 6.55 -2.23 -24.19
CA ASP A 193 6.49 -1.16 -25.19
C ASP A 193 5.72 0.06 -24.66
N GLY A 194 4.62 -0.19 -23.94
CA GLY A 194 3.82 0.79 -23.23
C GLY A 194 2.82 0.15 -22.30
N GLY A 195 1.95 0.95 -21.69
CA GLY A 195 0.82 0.52 -20.88
C GLY A 195 -0.36 1.45 -21.10
N PHE A 196 -1.59 0.95 -20.90
CA PHE A 196 -2.80 1.76 -21.07
C PHE A 196 -3.18 2.48 -19.79
N ARG A 197 -3.53 3.76 -19.90
CA ARG A 197 -4.04 4.54 -18.76
C ARG A 197 -4.90 5.71 -19.25
N ARG A 198 -6.19 5.75 -18.85
CA ARG A 198 -7.20 6.75 -19.26
C ARG A 198 -7.29 6.95 -20.78
N GLY A 199 -7.32 5.85 -21.53
CA GLY A 199 -7.37 5.86 -22.98
C GLY A 199 -6.08 6.31 -23.67
N SER A 200 -5.01 6.56 -22.92
CA SER A 200 -3.70 6.96 -23.44
C SER A 200 -2.65 5.90 -23.21
N ILE A 201 -1.56 5.96 -23.96
CA ILE A 201 -0.42 5.06 -23.79
C ILE A 201 0.67 5.75 -22.96
N VAL A 202 1.08 5.09 -21.88
CA VAL A 202 2.29 5.45 -21.11
C VAL A 202 3.50 4.82 -21.82
N PRO A 203 4.48 5.61 -22.30
CA PRO A 203 5.57 5.11 -23.15
C PRO A 203 6.71 4.49 -22.34
N LEU A 204 6.50 3.29 -21.76
CA LEU A 204 7.41 2.67 -20.78
C LEU A 204 8.81 2.41 -21.36
N LYS A 205 8.90 1.81 -22.55
CA LYS A 205 10.20 1.55 -23.20
C LYS A 205 10.98 2.83 -23.45
N LYS A 206 10.32 3.91 -23.90
CA LYS A 206 10.95 5.21 -24.10
C LYS A 206 11.53 5.75 -22.78
N ASN A 207 10.78 5.64 -21.68
CA ASN A 207 11.23 6.06 -20.35
C ASN A 207 12.44 5.24 -19.89
N VAL A 208 12.46 3.92 -20.15
CA VAL A 208 13.62 3.07 -19.87
C VAL A 208 14.83 3.50 -20.69
N ASP A 209 14.69 3.73 -22.00
CA ASP A 209 15.79 4.17 -22.85
C ASP A 209 16.41 5.48 -22.39
N GLU A 210 15.57 6.41 -21.94
CA GLU A 210 16.04 7.69 -21.38
C GLU A 210 16.74 7.48 -20.02
N ALA A 211 16.19 6.64 -19.16
CA ALA A 211 16.81 6.27 -17.89
C ALA A 211 18.20 5.66 -18.08
N LEU A 212 18.35 4.78 -19.09
CA LEU A 212 19.59 4.05 -19.36
C LEU A 212 20.72 4.88 -19.99
N ARG A 213 20.44 6.09 -20.48
CA ARG A 213 21.51 7.00 -20.94
C ARG A 213 22.54 7.32 -19.86
N GLY A 214 22.17 7.17 -18.57
CA GLY A 214 23.06 7.36 -17.43
C GLY A 214 23.27 6.11 -16.57
N ALA A 215 22.93 4.91 -17.05
CA ALA A 215 23.04 3.65 -16.32
C ALA A 215 23.75 2.56 -17.17
N PRO A 216 25.07 2.66 -17.41
CA PRO A 216 25.79 1.77 -18.31
C PRO A 216 25.90 0.33 -17.80
N GLY A 217 25.55 0.04 -16.55
CA GLY A 217 25.58 -1.30 -15.95
C GLY A 217 24.50 -2.26 -16.49
N VAL A 218 23.44 -1.75 -17.11
CA VAL A 218 22.36 -2.57 -17.67
C VAL A 218 22.78 -3.18 -19.01
N LYS A 219 22.87 -4.50 -19.04
CA LYS A 219 23.29 -5.29 -20.21
C LYS A 219 22.13 -5.79 -21.06
N THR A 220 20.96 -5.95 -20.44
CA THR A 220 19.80 -6.56 -21.09
C THR A 220 18.50 -5.84 -20.71
N VAL A 221 17.67 -5.57 -21.72
CA VAL A 221 16.31 -5.06 -21.55
C VAL A 221 15.33 -6.01 -22.24
N ILE A 222 14.45 -6.63 -21.43
CA ILE A 222 13.39 -7.51 -21.94
C ILE A 222 12.13 -6.66 -22.12
N VAL A 223 11.55 -6.67 -23.32
CA VAL A 223 10.44 -5.81 -23.71
C VAL A 223 9.21 -6.64 -24.05
N LEU A 224 8.12 -6.46 -23.31
CA LEU A 224 6.81 -7.04 -23.59
C LEU A 224 6.09 -6.19 -24.65
N LYS A 225 5.47 -6.82 -25.64
CA LYS A 225 4.48 -6.18 -26.53
C LYS A 225 3.13 -6.12 -25.83
N ARG A 226 2.77 -4.94 -25.30
CA ARG A 226 1.47 -4.71 -24.67
C ARG A 226 0.56 -3.83 -25.51
N THR A 227 1.08 -2.72 -26.02
CA THR A 227 0.30 -1.72 -26.76
C THR A 227 0.42 -1.83 -28.26
N GLY A 228 1.49 -2.49 -28.73
CA GLY A 228 1.79 -2.60 -30.15
C GLY A 228 2.38 -1.34 -30.78
N GLN A 229 2.67 -0.30 -29.96
CA GLN A 229 3.32 0.90 -30.49
C GLN A 229 4.76 0.60 -30.93
N ALA A 230 5.22 1.34 -31.97
CA ALA A 230 6.59 1.25 -32.41
C ALA A 230 7.55 1.78 -31.32
N VAL A 231 8.57 0.99 -30.98
CA VAL A 231 9.63 1.36 -30.04
C VAL A 231 10.99 1.07 -30.63
N ALA A 232 11.99 1.87 -30.24
CA ALA A 232 13.37 1.60 -30.59
C ALA A 232 13.86 0.34 -29.84
N MET A 233 14.52 -0.57 -30.57
CA MET A 233 15.17 -1.76 -30.01
C MET A 233 16.67 -1.69 -30.29
N GLN A 234 17.47 -1.50 -29.24
CA GLN A 234 18.93 -1.45 -29.36
C GLN A 234 19.48 -2.87 -29.54
N SER A 235 20.12 -3.12 -30.68
CA SER A 235 20.75 -4.41 -30.96
C SER A 235 21.80 -4.78 -29.90
N GLY A 236 21.81 -6.03 -29.47
CA GLY A 236 22.74 -6.55 -28.47
C GLY A 236 22.35 -6.28 -27.02
N ARG A 237 21.37 -5.37 -26.77
CA ARG A 237 20.85 -5.07 -25.44
C ARG A 237 19.37 -5.48 -25.28
N ASP A 238 18.54 -5.12 -26.26
CA ASP A 238 17.08 -5.25 -26.16
C ASP A 238 16.59 -6.53 -26.82
N VAL A 239 15.67 -7.21 -26.17
CA VAL A 239 15.07 -8.44 -26.69
C VAL A 239 13.57 -8.46 -26.38
N TRP A 240 12.75 -8.90 -27.33
CA TRP A 240 11.32 -9.08 -27.10
C TRP A 240 11.06 -10.24 -26.12
N TRP A 241 10.05 -10.13 -25.28
CA TRP A 241 9.68 -11.14 -24.29
C TRP A 241 9.52 -12.53 -24.90
N ASP A 242 8.78 -12.64 -26.02
CA ASP A 242 8.53 -13.93 -26.68
C ASP A 242 9.82 -14.56 -27.25
N GLU A 243 10.73 -13.73 -27.76
CA GLU A 243 12.03 -14.21 -28.23
C GLU A 243 12.94 -14.64 -27.08
N PHE A 244 12.89 -13.90 -25.97
CA PHE A 244 13.67 -14.21 -24.77
C PHE A 244 13.29 -15.58 -24.19
N VAL A 245 12.01 -15.93 -24.14
CA VAL A 245 11.52 -17.22 -23.62
C VAL A 245 11.57 -18.35 -24.65
N LYS A 246 11.76 -18.04 -25.93
CA LYS A 246 11.78 -19.04 -27.01
C LYS A 246 12.85 -20.11 -26.78
N GLY A 247 12.45 -21.38 -26.82
CA GLY A 247 13.36 -22.51 -26.58
C GLY A 247 13.87 -22.65 -25.14
N ALA A 248 13.31 -21.89 -24.19
CA ALA A 248 13.61 -22.11 -22.78
C ALA A 248 13.00 -23.43 -22.27
N PRO A 249 13.69 -24.15 -21.37
CA PRO A 249 13.15 -25.36 -20.75
C PRO A 249 11.81 -25.11 -20.09
N ALA A 250 10.89 -26.07 -20.16
CA ALA A 250 9.57 -26.00 -19.54
C ALA A 250 9.61 -26.13 -18.00
N ARG A 251 10.74 -26.55 -17.43
CA ARG A 251 10.94 -26.74 -15.99
C ARG A 251 12.20 -26.01 -15.54
N CYS A 252 12.06 -25.31 -14.42
CA CYS A 252 13.15 -24.67 -13.70
C CYS A 252 12.96 -25.00 -12.21
N PRO A 253 13.77 -25.88 -11.61
CA PRO A 253 13.67 -26.18 -10.18
C PRO A 253 13.77 -24.92 -9.34
N ALA A 254 12.94 -24.85 -8.29
CA ALA A 254 12.98 -23.73 -7.34
C ALA A 254 14.26 -23.80 -6.50
N GLU A 255 14.97 -22.68 -6.40
CA GLU A 255 16.18 -22.56 -5.59
C GLU A 255 15.84 -22.63 -4.09
N PRO A 256 16.48 -23.51 -3.30
CA PRO A 256 16.30 -23.52 -1.85
C PRO A 256 16.91 -22.28 -1.18
N MET A 257 16.09 -21.24 -0.98
CA MET A 257 16.50 -19.98 -0.39
C MET A 257 16.57 -20.06 1.14
N ASP A 258 17.56 -19.42 1.75
CA ASP A 258 17.54 -19.21 3.20
C ASP A 258 16.37 -18.28 3.57
N SER A 259 15.79 -18.48 4.77
CA SER A 259 14.72 -17.61 5.25
C SER A 259 15.09 -16.13 5.24
N GLU A 260 16.38 -15.83 5.42
CA GLU A 260 16.90 -14.45 5.44
C GLU A 260 17.56 -14.02 4.12
N ASP A 261 17.52 -14.86 3.07
CA ASP A 261 17.95 -14.42 1.73
C ASP A 261 17.02 -13.31 1.22
N LEU A 262 17.60 -12.30 0.55
CA LEU A 262 16.89 -11.16 -0.02
C LEU A 262 15.87 -11.61 -1.07
N LEU A 263 14.62 -11.18 -0.93
CA LEU A 263 13.55 -11.43 -1.88
C LEU A 263 13.37 -10.25 -2.85
N TYR A 264 13.23 -9.05 -2.30
CA TYR A 264 13.06 -7.84 -3.10
C TYR A 264 13.55 -6.57 -2.39
N LEU A 265 13.82 -5.56 -3.20
CA LEU A 265 14.03 -4.18 -2.81
C LEU A 265 12.85 -3.34 -3.26
N LEU A 266 12.25 -2.57 -2.36
CA LEU A 266 11.20 -1.65 -2.72
C LEU A 266 11.51 -0.24 -2.24
N TYR A 267 11.51 0.69 -3.17
CA TYR A 267 11.90 2.07 -2.91
C TYR A 267 10.73 2.92 -2.42
N THR A 268 10.93 3.58 -1.29
CA THR A 268 10.01 4.58 -0.75
C THR A 268 10.62 5.98 -0.82
N SER A 269 9.77 7.01 -0.91
CA SER A 269 10.21 8.39 -0.80
C SER A 269 10.77 8.65 0.59
N GLY A 270 11.99 9.18 0.66
CA GLY A 270 12.59 9.63 1.92
C GLY A 270 12.25 11.09 2.23
N SER A 271 12.18 11.45 3.51
CA SER A 271 12.07 12.85 3.95
C SER A 271 13.26 13.71 3.49
N THR A 272 14.39 13.09 3.17
CA THR A 272 15.64 13.75 2.71
C THR A 272 15.78 13.82 1.19
N GLY A 273 14.74 13.47 0.42
CA GLY A 273 14.74 13.47 -1.04
C GLY A 273 15.30 12.19 -1.69
N LYS A 274 16.35 11.55 -1.14
CA LYS A 274 16.87 10.29 -1.70
C LYS A 274 15.96 9.12 -1.37
N PRO A 275 15.51 8.31 -2.35
CA PRO A 275 14.71 7.10 -2.11
C PRO A 275 15.43 6.10 -1.19
N LYS A 276 14.66 5.35 -0.40
CA LYS A 276 15.15 4.28 0.49
C LYS A 276 14.79 2.93 -0.11
N GLY A 277 15.76 2.10 -0.41
CA GLY A 277 15.54 0.70 -0.79
C GLY A 277 15.26 -0.16 0.45
N ILE A 278 13.99 -0.45 0.71
CA ILE A 278 13.59 -1.29 1.83
C ILE A 278 13.88 -2.75 1.51
N ILE A 279 14.57 -3.42 2.43
CA ILE A 279 14.98 -4.83 2.28
C ILE A 279 13.92 -5.75 2.87
N HIS A 280 13.36 -6.64 2.03
CA HIS A 280 12.53 -7.76 2.50
C HIS A 280 13.15 -9.10 2.15
N THR A 281 13.13 -10.01 3.14
CA THR A 281 13.68 -11.37 3.03
C THR A 281 12.57 -12.38 2.74
N THR A 282 12.93 -13.64 2.60
CA THR A 282 12.09 -14.68 2.01
C THR A 282 11.08 -15.27 3.02
N GLY A 283 11.57 -15.96 4.05
CA GLY A 283 10.72 -16.81 4.90
C GLY A 283 9.84 -16.04 5.87
N GLY A 284 10.43 -15.03 6.55
CA GLY A 284 9.67 -14.20 7.50
C GLY A 284 8.58 -13.41 6.78
N TYR A 285 8.93 -12.75 5.67
CA TYR A 285 7.98 -12.00 4.87
C TYR A 285 6.81 -12.87 4.39
N LEU A 286 7.10 -14.01 3.75
CA LEU A 286 6.04 -14.89 3.23
C LEU A 286 5.12 -15.41 4.34
N THR A 287 5.68 -15.78 5.50
CA THR A 287 4.89 -16.22 6.67
C THR A 287 3.92 -15.12 7.11
N GLY A 288 4.43 -13.90 7.26
CA GLY A 288 3.64 -12.76 7.72
C GLY A 288 2.51 -12.41 6.77
N VAL A 289 2.81 -12.25 5.48
CA VAL A 289 1.78 -11.84 4.50
C VAL A 289 0.74 -12.94 4.26
N THR A 290 1.13 -14.22 4.26
CA THR A 290 0.21 -15.35 4.08
C THR A 290 -0.78 -15.45 5.24
N ALA A 291 -0.29 -15.34 6.49
CA ALA A 291 -1.13 -15.41 7.67
C ALA A 291 -2.10 -14.21 7.77
N THR A 292 -1.61 -13.00 7.55
CA THR A 292 -2.44 -11.79 7.61
C THR A 292 -3.48 -11.76 6.51
N HIS A 293 -3.14 -12.10 5.28
CA HIS A 293 -4.10 -12.19 4.19
C HIS A 293 -5.23 -13.19 4.48
N LYS A 294 -4.87 -14.41 4.93
CA LYS A 294 -5.85 -15.45 5.22
C LYS A 294 -6.86 -15.04 6.30
N TRP A 295 -6.38 -14.44 7.38
CA TRP A 295 -7.22 -14.19 8.55
C TRP A 295 -7.95 -12.84 8.52
N ILE A 296 -7.33 -11.81 7.97
CA ILE A 296 -7.92 -10.47 7.89
C ILE A 296 -9.02 -10.43 6.85
N PHE A 297 -8.79 -11.05 5.70
CA PHE A 297 -9.79 -11.14 4.64
C PHE A 297 -10.70 -12.36 4.78
N ASP A 298 -10.56 -13.14 5.88
CA ASP A 298 -11.38 -14.32 6.14
C ASP A 298 -11.48 -15.21 4.89
N LEU A 299 -10.35 -15.53 4.28
CA LEU A 299 -10.25 -16.08 2.95
C LEU A 299 -10.72 -17.53 2.89
N HIS A 300 -11.78 -17.80 2.14
CA HIS A 300 -12.31 -19.13 1.81
C HIS A 300 -11.89 -19.57 0.41
N GLU A 301 -12.09 -20.87 0.11
CA GLU A 301 -11.59 -21.46 -1.14
C GLU A 301 -12.28 -20.90 -2.39
N GLU A 302 -13.55 -20.51 -2.27
CA GLU A 302 -14.40 -19.98 -3.35
C GLU A 302 -14.23 -18.48 -3.59
N ASP A 303 -13.47 -17.77 -2.73
CA ASP A 303 -13.35 -16.33 -2.84
C ASP A 303 -12.63 -15.87 -4.11
N VAL A 304 -13.17 -14.81 -4.69
CA VAL A 304 -12.54 -14.00 -5.72
C VAL A 304 -12.12 -12.68 -5.08
N TYR A 305 -10.82 -12.55 -4.86
CA TYR A 305 -10.21 -11.44 -4.15
C TYR A 305 -9.66 -10.40 -5.12
N TRP A 306 -9.97 -9.13 -4.88
CA TRP A 306 -9.43 -8.02 -5.65
C TRP A 306 -8.79 -6.96 -4.76
N CYS A 307 -7.48 -6.84 -4.83
CA CYS A 307 -6.74 -5.67 -4.35
C CYS A 307 -6.51 -4.70 -5.50
N THR A 308 -7.01 -3.47 -5.37
CA THR A 308 -7.00 -2.47 -6.44
C THR A 308 -5.71 -1.63 -6.47
N ALA A 309 -4.71 -1.98 -5.66
CA ALA A 309 -3.41 -1.33 -5.65
C ALA A 309 -2.60 -1.65 -6.91
N ASP A 310 -1.51 -0.92 -7.12
CA ASP A 310 -0.50 -1.24 -8.13
C ASP A 310 0.63 -2.08 -7.52
N ILE A 311 1.17 -3.03 -8.29
CA ILE A 311 2.26 -3.90 -7.85
C ILE A 311 3.57 -3.11 -7.63
N GLY A 312 3.73 -1.93 -8.21
CA GLY A 312 4.84 -1.02 -7.91
C GLY A 312 4.90 -0.52 -6.46
N TRP A 313 3.89 -0.85 -5.65
CA TRP A 313 3.82 -0.56 -4.21
C TRP A 313 3.85 -1.84 -3.38
N VAL A 314 4.19 -1.70 -2.08
CA VAL A 314 4.22 -2.87 -1.18
C VAL A 314 2.87 -3.58 -1.08
N THR A 315 1.77 -2.85 -1.18
CA THR A 315 0.42 -3.44 -1.17
C THR A 315 0.23 -4.42 -2.32
N GLY A 316 0.72 -4.08 -3.51
CA GLY A 316 0.68 -4.98 -4.65
C GLY A 316 1.58 -6.20 -4.48
N HIS A 317 2.81 -6.03 -3.98
CA HIS A 317 3.70 -7.15 -3.67
C HIS A 317 3.04 -8.12 -2.69
N SER A 318 2.61 -7.61 -1.54
CA SER A 318 2.11 -8.43 -0.44
C SER A 318 0.72 -9.00 -0.70
N TYR A 319 -0.20 -8.21 -1.27
CA TYR A 319 -1.63 -8.54 -1.30
C TYR A 319 -2.26 -8.58 -2.71
N ILE A 320 -1.46 -8.50 -3.78
CA ILE A 320 -1.88 -8.93 -5.13
C ILE A 320 -1.14 -10.20 -5.52
N VAL A 321 0.19 -10.26 -5.26
CA VAL A 321 1.04 -11.34 -5.75
C VAL A 321 1.27 -12.41 -4.68
N TYR A 322 2.07 -12.10 -3.66
CA TYR A 322 2.63 -13.15 -2.80
C TYR A 322 1.62 -13.80 -1.87
N ALA A 323 0.87 -13.02 -1.09
CA ALA A 323 -0.05 -13.61 -0.12
C ALA A 323 -1.27 -14.30 -0.75
N PRO A 324 -1.95 -13.72 -1.75
CA PRO A 324 -3.06 -14.41 -2.41
C PRO A 324 -2.60 -15.72 -3.06
N LEU A 325 -1.52 -15.70 -3.83
CA LEU A 325 -1.02 -16.91 -4.53
C LEU A 325 -0.50 -17.95 -3.54
N ALA A 326 0.20 -17.56 -2.47
CA ALA A 326 0.62 -18.49 -1.43
C ALA A 326 -0.57 -19.12 -0.69
N ASN A 327 -1.68 -18.44 -0.55
CA ASN A 327 -2.92 -19.01 0.01
C ASN A 327 -3.75 -19.84 -1.00
N GLY A 328 -3.38 -19.86 -2.26
CA GLY A 328 -4.15 -20.56 -3.29
C GLY A 328 -5.44 -19.83 -3.67
N ALA A 329 -5.49 -18.50 -3.48
CA ALA A 329 -6.63 -17.66 -3.81
C ALA A 329 -6.73 -17.40 -5.32
N THR A 330 -7.92 -16.99 -5.76
CA THR A 330 -8.12 -16.33 -7.05
C THR A 330 -7.96 -14.82 -6.84
N THR A 331 -6.95 -14.20 -7.47
CA THR A 331 -6.72 -12.76 -7.40
C THR A 331 -7.09 -12.08 -8.71
N VAL A 332 -7.74 -10.91 -8.62
CA VAL A 332 -8.08 -10.08 -9.77
C VAL A 332 -7.03 -9.00 -9.94
N MET A 333 -6.61 -8.75 -11.16
CA MET A 333 -5.72 -7.67 -11.55
C MET A 333 -6.37 -6.81 -12.63
N TYR A 334 -6.26 -5.50 -12.51
CA TYR A 334 -6.77 -4.55 -13.48
C TYR A 334 -5.68 -3.59 -13.93
N GLU A 335 -5.47 -3.48 -15.25
CA GLU A 335 -4.67 -2.43 -15.86
C GLU A 335 -5.59 -1.31 -16.30
N GLY A 336 -5.56 -0.16 -15.64
CA GLY A 336 -6.38 0.98 -15.99
C GLY A 336 -6.72 1.86 -14.80
N THR A 337 -7.65 2.79 -15.03
CA THR A 337 -8.16 3.70 -14.01
C THR A 337 -9.65 3.43 -13.71
N PRO A 338 -10.15 3.81 -12.52
CA PRO A 338 -11.52 3.48 -12.11
C PRO A 338 -12.60 4.23 -12.90
N ASP A 339 -12.22 5.26 -13.65
CA ASP A 339 -13.10 6.19 -14.36
C ASP A 339 -13.08 6.04 -15.88
N TYR A 340 -12.35 5.06 -16.42
CA TYR A 340 -12.27 4.86 -17.86
C TYR A 340 -12.78 3.48 -18.29
N PRO A 341 -13.62 3.38 -19.34
CA PRO A 341 -14.21 4.48 -20.13
C PRO A 341 -15.35 5.22 -19.40
N ASP A 342 -15.88 4.68 -18.29
CA ASP A 342 -16.94 5.28 -17.49
C ASP A 342 -16.67 5.06 -15.97
N LYS A 343 -17.28 5.92 -15.15
CA LYS A 343 -17.16 5.92 -13.68
C LYS A 343 -17.77 4.68 -13.00
N ASP A 344 -18.48 3.83 -13.71
CA ASP A 344 -18.96 2.54 -13.22
C ASP A 344 -17.97 1.37 -13.47
N ARG A 345 -16.82 1.63 -14.11
CA ARG A 345 -15.83 0.61 -14.51
C ARG A 345 -15.46 -0.36 -13.39
N PHE A 346 -15.17 0.14 -12.20
CA PHE A 346 -14.83 -0.69 -11.04
C PHE A 346 -15.96 -1.63 -10.65
N TRP A 347 -17.17 -1.12 -10.65
CA TRP A 347 -18.34 -1.90 -10.22
C TRP A 347 -18.74 -2.95 -11.25
N ARG A 348 -18.55 -2.67 -12.54
CA ARG A 348 -18.69 -3.66 -13.61
C ARG A 348 -17.69 -4.79 -13.51
N ILE A 349 -16.46 -4.51 -13.07
CA ILE A 349 -15.46 -5.56 -12.81
C ILE A 349 -15.91 -6.44 -11.63
N VAL A 350 -16.45 -5.83 -10.56
CA VAL A 350 -17.01 -6.58 -9.42
C VAL A 350 -18.13 -7.53 -9.89
N GLU A 351 -19.10 -7.01 -10.63
CA GLU A 351 -20.22 -7.79 -11.19
C GLU A 351 -19.74 -8.88 -12.14
N LYS A 352 -18.89 -8.51 -13.11
CA LYS A 352 -18.40 -9.40 -14.17
C LYS A 352 -17.70 -10.64 -13.63
N TYR A 353 -16.91 -10.49 -12.59
CA TYR A 353 -16.08 -11.58 -12.03
C TYR A 353 -16.60 -12.14 -10.72
N GLY A 354 -17.75 -11.65 -10.23
CA GLY A 354 -18.33 -12.11 -8.96
C GLY A 354 -17.36 -11.89 -7.79
N ILE A 355 -16.71 -10.72 -7.72
CA ILE A 355 -15.72 -10.42 -6.70
C ILE A 355 -16.38 -10.47 -5.32
N THR A 356 -15.77 -11.22 -4.40
CA THR A 356 -16.30 -11.42 -3.05
C THR A 356 -15.62 -10.55 -2.01
N ILE A 357 -14.36 -10.18 -2.25
CA ILE A 357 -13.53 -9.36 -1.37
C ILE A 357 -12.87 -8.25 -2.19
N ILE A 358 -13.06 -7.00 -1.78
CA ILE A 358 -12.37 -5.84 -2.38
C ILE A 358 -11.51 -5.14 -1.33
N TYR A 359 -10.26 -4.82 -1.70
CA TYR A 359 -9.28 -4.13 -0.88
C TYR A 359 -8.76 -2.90 -1.62
N THR A 360 -9.12 -1.70 -1.16
CA THR A 360 -8.86 -0.45 -1.89
C THR A 360 -8.42 0.70 -0.97
N ALA A 361 -8.02 1.82 -1.57
CA ALA A 361 -7.57 2.98 -0.81
C ALA A 361 -8.73 3.92 -0.43
N PRO A 362 -8.71 4.58 0.74
CA PRO A 362 -9.67 5.61 1.12
C PRO A 362 -9.81 6.74 0.10
N THR A 363 -8.72 7.13 -0.56
CA THR A 363 -8.77 8.10 -1.68
C THR A 363 -9.68 7.62 -2.83
N ALA A 364 -9.64 6.34 -3.20
CA ALA A 364 -10.55 5.80 -4.22
C ALA A 364 -12.01 5.86 -3.73
N ILE A 365 -12.25 5.50 -2.46
CA ILE A 365 -13.59 5.56 -1.85
C ILE A 365 -14.13 6.99 -1.88
N ARG A 366 -13.35 8.00 -1.46
CA ARG A 366 -13.75 9.41 -1.53
C ARG A 366 -14.03 9.86 -2.96
N THR A 367 -13.25 9.38 -3.92
CA THR A 367 -13.48 9.65 -5.34
C THR A 367 -14.82 9.07 -5.81
N PHE A 368 -15.15 7.85 -5.43
CA PHE A 368 -16.44 7.24 -5.73
C PHE A 368 -17.61 7.98 -5.06
N MET A 369 -17.44 8.42 -3.81
CA MET A 369 -18.42 9.30 -3.14
C MET A 369 -18.66 10.60 -3.90
N LYS A 370 -17.57 11.23 -4.40
CA LYS A 370 -17.65 12.46 -5.20
C LYS A 370 -18.46 12.24 -6.48
N TRP A 371 -18.30 11.10 -7.15
CA TRP A 371 -19.04 10.77 -8.37
C TRP A 371 -20.50 10.44 -8.09
N GLY A 372 -20.83 10.00 -6.88
CA GLY A 372 -22.18 9.72 -6.43
C GLY A 372 -22.61 8.26 -6.55
N ASP A 373 -23.69 7.94 -5.85
CA ASP A 373 -24.21 6.57 -5.65
C ASP A 373 -24.79 5.94 -6.91
N ALA A 374 -25.08 6.74 -7.95
CA ALA A 374 -25.71 6.25 -9.17
C ALA A 374 -24.85 5.21 -9.91
N TYR A 375 -23.52 5.34 -9.84
CA TYR A 375 -22.60 4.43 -10.55
C TYR A 375 -22.55 3.03 -9.94
N PRO A 376 -22.31 2.84 -8.61
CA PRO A 376 -22.36 1.50 -8.04
C PRO A 376 -23.76 0.87 -8.11
N LYS A 377 -24.84 1.66 -8.07
CA LYS A 377 -26.22 1.14 -8.19
C LYS A 377 -26.59 0.58 -9.57
N ARG A 378 -25.78 0.82 -10.60
CA ARG A 378 -25.98 0.23 -11.93
C ARG A 378 -25.52 -1.22 -12.03
N CYS A 379 -24.76 -1.70 -11.04
CA CYS A 379 -24.10 -3.01 -11.06
C CYS A 379 -24.57 -3.87 -9.89
N ASP A 380 -24.55 -5.18 -10.09
CA ASP A 380 -24.82 -6.14 -9.02
C ASP A 380 -23.57 -6.32 -8.15
N LEU A 381 -23.62 -5.81 -6.91
CA LEU A 381 -22.56 -5.95 -5.91
C LEU A 381 -22.89 -7.00 -4.84
N SER A 382 -23.90 -7.85 -5.08
CA SER A 382 -24.37 -8.86 -4.10
C SER A 382 -23.33 -9.93 -3.79
N SER A 383 -22.38 -10.17 -4.69
CA SER A 383 -21.25 -11.08 -4.48
C SER A 383 -20.29 -10.64 -3.38
N LEU A 384 -20.20 -9.33 -3.10
CA LEU A 384 -19.32 -8.82 -2.06
C LEU A 384 -19.72 -9.32 -0.68
N ARG A 385 -18.77 -9.86 0.08
CA ARG A 385 -18.96 -10.30 1.45
C ARG A 385 -18.01 -9.60 2.45
N LEU A 386 -16.89 -9.01 1.99
CA LEU A 386 -15.93 -8.30 2.81
C LEU A 386 -15.30 -7.15 2.05
N LEU A 387 -15.11 -6.03 2.75
CA LEU A 387 -14.46 -4.82 2.24
C LEU A 387 -13.20 -4.53 3.05
N GLY A 388 -12.18 -3.99 2.40
CA GLY A 388 -10.95 -3.60 3.08
C GLY A 388 -10.45 -2.24 2.62
N THR A 389 -9.70 -1.56 3.51
CA THR A 389 -9.09 -0.25 3.23
C THR A 389 -7.60 -0.24 3.57
N VAL A 390 -6.81 0.50 2.78
CA VAL A 390 -5.35 0.50 2.86
C VAL A 390 -4.72 1.81 2.41
N GLY A 391 -3.56 2.12 2.98
CA GLY A 391 -2.62 3.12 2.47
C GLY A 391 -2.67 4.47 3.18
N GLU A 392 -3.78 4.82 3.77
CA GLU A 392 -3.99 6.02 4.59
C GLU A 392 -5.14 5.79 5.59
N PRO A 393 -5.24 6.58 6.67
CA PRO A 393 -6.40 6.52 7.55
C PRO A 393 -7.69 6.88 6.78
N ILE A 394 -8.77 6.16 7.05
CA ILE A 394 -10.07 6.44 6.43
C ILE A 394 -10.92 7.36 7.32
N ASN A 395 -11.55 8.37 6.71
CA ASN A 395 -12.50 9.22 7.41
C ASN A 395 -13.75 8.40 7.82
N PRO A 396 -14.34 8.62 9.01
CA PRO A 396 -15.51 7.87 9.46
C PRO A 396 -16.67 7.88 8.46
N GLU A 397 -16.97 9.01 7.82
CA GLU A 397 -18.06 9.11 6.85
C GLU A 397 -17.78 8.36 5.54
N ALA A 398 -16.52 8.36 5.08
CA ALA A 398 -16.11 7.54 3.94
C ALA A 398 -16.21 6.05 4.26
N TRP A 399 -15.86 5.64 5.47
CA TRP A 399 -16.02 4.26 5.95
C TRP A 399 -17.49 3.85 5.97
N VAL A 400 -18.38 4.71 6.51
CA VAL A 400 -19.83 4.43 6.60
C VAL A 400 -20.45 4.37 5.20
N TRP A 401 -20.08 5.28 4.30
CA TRP A 401 -20.51 5.23 2.91
C TRP A 401 -20.09 3.91 2.23
N TYR A 402 -18.85 3.51 2.41
CA TYR A 402 -18.30 2.27 1.85
C TYR A 402 -19.05 1.05 2.37
N TRP A 403 -19.27 0.98 3.69
CA TRP A 403 -20.07 -0.06 4.32
C TRP A 403 -21.50 -0.10 3.82
N LYS A 404 -22.17 1.07 3.74
CA LYS A 404 -23.59 1.18 3.40
C LYS A 404 -23.86 1.01 1.91
N VAL A 405 -23.14 1.75 1.07
CA VAL A 405 -23.42 1.84 -0.38
C VAL A 405 -22.80 0.68 -1.13
N ILE A 406 -21.55 0.36 -0.86
CA ILE A 406 -20.83 -0.72 -1.56
C ILE A 406 -21.10 -2.07 -0.87
N GLY A 407 -20.97 -2.11 0.44
CA GLY A 407 -21.17 -3.33 1.23
C GLY A 407 -22.64 -3.68 1.51
N GLY A 408 -23.59 -2.81 1.12
CA GLY A 408 -25.04 -3.02 1.37
C GLY A 408 -25.39 -3.19 2.84
N GLY A 409 -24.58 -2.66 3.78
CA GLY A 409 -24.74 -2.79 5.22
C GLY A 409 -24.46 -4.20 5.77
N ARG A 410 -24.04 -5.16 4.94
CA ARG A 410 -23.81 -6.57 5.32
C ARG A 410 -22.33 -6.96 5.38
N CYS A 411 -21.48 -6.28 4.63
CA CYS A 411 -20.06 -6.60 4.55
C CYS A 411 -19.29 -5.95 5.70
N PRO A 412 -18.51 -6.69 6.51
CA PRO A 412 -17.55 -6.07 7.41
C PRO A 412 -16.53 -5.24 6.62
N VAL A 413 -16.04 -4.15 7.23
CA VAL A 413 -14.95 -3.33 6.66
C VAL A 413 -13.71 -3.51 7.52
N VAL A 414 -12.65 -4.08 6.94
CA VAL A 414 -11.35 -4.20 7.60
C VAL A 414 -10.49 -3.03 7.20
N ASP A 415 -10.29 -2.08 8.12
CA ASP A 415 -9.32 -1.00 7.97
C ASP A 415 -7.95 -1.49 8.43
N THR A 416 -6.91 -1.23 7.62
CA THR A 416 -5.60 -1.83 7.85
C THR A 416 -4.52 -0.77 7.97
N TRP A 417 -3.72 -0.85 9.02
CA TRP A 417 -2.50 -0.07 9.14
C TRP A 417 -1.27 -0.95 8.98
N TRP A 418 -0.39 -0.51 8.12
CA TRP A 418 0.93 -1.07 7.86
C TRP A 418 1.74 -0.17 6.92
N GLN A 419 2.99 -0.51 6.70
CA GLN A 419 3.94 0.28 5.92
C GLN A 419 4.74 -0.62 4.98
N THR A 420 5.46 -0.02 4.01
CA THR A 420 6.45 -0.76 3.23
C THR A 420 7.47 -1.44 4.13
N GLU A 421 7.88 -0.75 5.18
CA GLU A 421 8.81 -1.21 6.20
C GLU A 421 8.29 -2.40 7.02
N THR A 422 6.99 -2.48 7.23
CA THR A 422 6.41 -3.61 7.99
C THR A 422 6.19 -4.86 7.15
N GLY A 423 6.08 -4.73 5.83
CA GLY A 423 5.90 -5.82 4.86
C GLY A 423 4.56 -6.54 4.93
N GLN A 424 3.89 -6.51 6.08
CA GLN A 424 2.59 -7.11 6.34
C GLN A 424 1.69 -6.16 7.13
N ILE A 425 0.37 -6.42 7.13
CA ILE A 425 -0.59 -5.70 7.97
C ILE A 425 -0.32 -5.99 9.44
N LEU A 426 -0.31 -4.95 10.28
CA LEU A 426 0.00 -5.07 11.71
C LEU A 426 -1.14 -4.64 12.65
N ILE A 427 -1.95 -3.65 12.26
CA ILE A 427 -3.11 -3.21 13.06
C ILE A 427 -4.34 -3.25 12.16
N THR A 428 -5.38 -3.98 12.60
CA THR A 428 -6.56 -4.26 11.78
C THR A 428 -7.60 -5.04 12.58
N PRO A 429 -8.89 -4.95 12.27
CA PRO A 429 -9.87 -5.88 12.82
C PRO A 429 -9.72 -7.29 12.25
N LEU A 430 -10.10 -8.29 13.05
CA LEU A 430 -10.48 -9.62 12.56
C LEU A 430 -12.00 -9.64 12.40
N PRO A 431 -12.54 -9.78 11.19
CA PRO A 431 -13.94 -9.46 10.89
C PRO A 431 -14.97 -10.36 11.58
N GLY A 432 -14.56 -11.57 12.01
CA GLY A 432 -15.45 -12.49 12.74
C GLY A 432 -15.57 -12.22 14.24
N VAL A 433 -14.70 -11.37 14.83
CA VAL A 433 -14.64 -11.18 16.28
C VAL A 433 -14.58 -9.71 16.73
N THR A 434 -14.17 -8.79 15.88
CA THR A 434 -13.93 -7.39 16.26
C THR A 434 -15.16 -6.54 16.01
N VAL A 435 -15.62 -5.80 17.03
CA VAL A 435 -16.63 -4.75 16.84
C VAL A 435 -15.97 -3.58 16.15
N LEU A 436 -16.43 -3.22 14.95
CA LEU A 436 -15.81 -2.19 14.12
C LEU A 436 -16.23 -0.79 14.58
N LYS A 437 -15.32 0.18 14.45
CA LYS A 437 -15.58 1.60 14.63
C LYS A 437 -15.10 2.34 13.37
N PRO A 438 -15.93 3.16 12.73
CA PRO A 438 -15.53 3.88 11.51
C PRO A 438 -14.26 4.71 11.69
N GLY A 439 -13.25 4.48 10.86
CA GLY A 439 -11.97 5.19 10.92
C GLY A 439 -10.94 4.63 11.90
N SER A 440 -11.26 3.57 12.65
CA SER A 440 -10.31 2.90 13.54
C SER A 440 -9.71 1.66 12.88
N ALA A 441 -8.37 1.55 12.92
CA ALA A 441 -7.67 0.31 12.58
C ALA A 441 -7.81 -0.77 13.65
N THR A 442 -8.46 -0.48 14.75
CA THR A 442 -8.85 -1.34 15.88
C THR A 442 -7.66 -1.91 16.67
N ARG A 443 -7.29 -3.16 16.50
CA ARG A 443 -6.33 -3.86 17.37
C ARG A 443 -5.11 -4.34 16.61
N PRO A 444 -3.94 -4.48 17.28
CA PRO A 444 -2.82 -5.20 16.70
C PRO A 444 -3.23 -6.63 16.30
N PHE A 445 -2.75 -7.06 15.13
CA PHE A 445 -2.94 -8.45 14.69
C PHE A 445 -2.38 -9.42 15.73
N PRO A 446 -2.96 -10.62 15.94
CA PRO A 446 -2.41 -11.60 16.85
C PRO A 446 -0.91 -11.84 16.62
N GLY A 447 -0.11 -11.79 17.69
CA GLY A 447 1.35 -11.91 17.60
C GLY A 447 2.10 -10.61 17.26
N VAL A 448 1.41 -9.48 17.19
CA VAL A 448 1.98 -8.12 17.07
C VAL A 448 1.81 -7.37 18.39
N GLU A 449 2.84 -6.67 18.83
CA GLU A 449 2.81 -5.86 20.03
C GLU A 449 3.06 -4.38 19.69
N ALA A 450 1.96 -3.64 19.57
CA ALA A 450 1.97 -2.20 19.34
C ALA A 450 1.60 -1.43 20.60
N ASP A 451 2.13 -0.19 20.73
CA ASP A 451 1.79 0.73 21.80
C ASP A 451 1.81 2.18 21.32
N VAL A 452 1.33 3.09 22.16
CA VAL A 452 1.41 4.54 21.93
C VAL A 452 2.27 5.14 23.05
N LEU A 453 3.35 5.81 22.68
CA LEU A 453 4.30 6.41 23.63
C LEU A 453 4.35 7.93 23.50
N ASP A 454 4.64 8.60 24.61
CA ASP A 454 4.99 10.03 24.63
C ASP A 454 6.44 10.27 24.16
N GLU A 455 6.88 11.54 24.12
CA GLU A 455 8.27 11.90 23.76
C GLU A 455 9.32 11.26 24.67
N LYS A 456 8.97 10.96 25.93
CA LYS A 456 9.87 10.38 26.93
C LYS A 456 9.87 8.86 26.92
N GLY A 457 9.04 8.23 26.08
CA GLY A 457 8.92 6.77 25.99
C GLY A 457 7.94 6.16 26.98
N ASN A 458 7.11 6.97 27.67
CA ASN A 458 6.08 6.44 28.56
C ASN A 458 4.81 6.10 27.78
N PRO A 459 4.10 5.03 28.16
CA PRO A 459 2.79 4.72 27.58
C PRO A 459 1.78 5.85 27.78
N THR A 460 1.07 6.19 26.72
CA THR A 460 0.05 7.25 26.71
C THR A 460 -1.15 6.84 25.86
N THR A 461 -2.26 7.56 25.99
CA THR A 461 -3.44 7.37 25.14
C THR A 461 -3.34 8.05 23.79
N SER A 462 -2.45 9.04 23.62
CA SER A 462 -2.22 9.74 22.35
C SER A 462 -0.77 10.16 22.24
N GLY A 463 -0.12 9.80 21.12
CA GLY A 463 1.31 10.04 20.94
C GLY A 463 1.84 9.37 19.68
N TYR A 464 2.98 8.72 19.83
CA TYR A 464 3.69 8.04 18.75
C TYR A 464 3.38 6.55 18.72
N LEU A 465 3.02 6.04 17.55
CA LEU A 465 2.85 4.62 17.35
C LEU A 465 4.20 3.92 17.30
N VAL A 466 4.33 2.88 18.09
CA VAL A 466 5.55 2.06 18.18
C VAL A 466 5.23 0.57 18.14
N LEU A 467 6.25 -0.23 17.79
CA LEU A 467 6.19 -1.69 17.83
C LEU A 467 7.28 -2.19 18.78
N LYS A 468 6.87 -2.93 19.81
CA LYS A 468 7.76 -3.35 20.92
C LYS A 468 8.53 -4.63 20.62
N LYS A 469 8.05 -5.45 19.69
CA LYS A 469 8.66 -6.73 19.33
C LYS A 469 8.74 -6.88 17.82
N PRO A 470 9.73 -7.60 17.30
CA PRO A 470 9.84 -7.87 15.88
C PRO A 470 8.73 -8.82 15.41
N TRP A 471 8.29 -8.62 14.20
CA TRP A 471 7.33 -9.47 13.48
C TRP A 471 8.01 -10.09 12.26
N PRO A 472 7.50 -11.21 11.69
CA PRO A 472 8.23 -11.95 10.67
C PRO A 472 8.60 -11.17 9.42
N ALA A 473 7.67 -10.34 8.91
CA ALA A 473 7.87 -9.53 7.70
C ALA A 473 8.52 -8.16 7.96
N MET A 474 9.09 -7.91 9.16
CA MET A 474 9.83 -6.69 9.47
C MET A 474 10.97 -6.49 8.45
N LEU A 475 11.16 -5.24 7.99
CA LEU A 475 12.29 -4.91 7.13
C LEU A 475 13.63 -5.35 7.77
N ARG A 476 14.61 -5.70 6.95
CA ARG A 476 15.94 -6.08 7.44
C ARG A 476 16.96 -4.95 7.37
N GLY A 477 16.56 -3.80 6.87
CA GLY A 477 17.40 -2.62 6.74
C GLY A 477 17.02 -1.75 5.55
N ILE A 478 17.85 -0.74 5.29
CA ILE A 478 17.84 0.06 4.08
C ILE A 478 19.05 -0.36 3.24
N TRP A 479 18.83 -0.62 1.96
CA TRP A 479 19.87 -1.07 1.04
C TRP A 479 21.00 -0.05 0.94
N GLY A 480 22.23 -0.50 1.20
CA GLY A 480 23.40 0.33 1.17
C GLY A 480 23.51 1.41 2.27
N ASP A 481 22.56 1.47 3.23
CA ASP A 481 22.53 2.54 4.23
C ASP A 481 22.06 2.04 5.63
N PRO A 482 22.89 1.23 6.31
CA PRO A 482 22.55 0.69 7.63
C PRO A 482 22.42 1.78 8.72
N ASP A 483 23.19 2.85 8.63
CA ASP A 483 23.13 3.95 9.61
C ASP A 483 21.80 4.68 9.54
N ARG A 484 21.29 4.92 8.34
CA ARG A 484 19.96 5.51 8.13
C ARG A 484 18.84 4.62 8.68
N TYR A 485 18.96 3.29 8.57
CA TYR A 485 18.03 2.34 9.17
C TYR A 485 17.94 2.52 10.68
N VAL A 486 19.10 2.54 11.37
CA VAL A 486 19.15 2.73 12.82
C VAL A 486 18.63 4.10 13.21
N LYS A 487 19.12 5.16 12.55
CA LYS A 487 18.74 6.55 12.85
C LYS A 487 17.24 6.78 12.66
N GLN A 488 16.62 6.22 11.63
CA GLN A 488 15.23 6.53 11.30
C GLN A 488 14.21 5.75 12.14
N TYR A 489 14.52 4.51 12.49
CA TYR A 489 13.51 3.63 13.09
C TYR A 489 13.83 3.19 14.53
N TRP A 490 15.07 3.38 15.01
CA TRP A 490 15.52 2.81 16.28
C TRP A 490 16.20 3.80 17.22
N SER A 491 16.42 5.05 16.79
CA SER A 491 17.13 6.05 17.60
C SER A 491 16.23 6.80 18.58
N LYS A 492 14.89 6.79 18.36
CA LYS A 492 13.97 7.55 19.22
C LYS A 492 13.71 6.89 20.56
N TYR A 493 13.63 5.57 20.60
CA TYR A 493 13.39 4.79 21.81
C TYR A 493 14.28 3.53 21.83
N ASP A 494 14.83 3.22 22.99
CA ASP A 494 15.73 2.06 23.12
C ASP A 494 15.01 0.74 22.83
N ASN A 495 15.52 0.00 21.83
CA ASN A 495 15.02 -1.32 21.43
C ASN A 495 13.54 -1.37 21.01
N ILE A 496 12.95 -0.24 20.64
CA ILE A 496 11.55 -0.12 20.20
C ILE A 496 11.53 0.48 18.79
N TYR A 497 10.79 -0.17 17.89
CA TYR A 497 10.64 0.31 16.52
C TYR A 497 9.70 1.54 16.48
N PHE A 498 10.20 2.66 15.99
CA PHE A 498 9.47 3.89 15.77
C PHE A 498 8.88 3.93 14.36
N THR A 499 7.55 4.00 14.25
CA THR A 499 6.86 3.94 12.96
C THR A 499 6.88 5.25 12.18
N GLY A 500 7.07 6.38 12.85
CA GLY A 500 6.91 7.72 12.28
C GLY A 500 5.44 8.14 12.09
N ASP A 501 4.50 7.38 12.66
CA ASP A 501 3.07 7.70 12.66
C ASP A 501 2.59 8.09 14.06
N GLY A 502 1.65 9.04 14.11
CA GLY A 502 0.89 9.37 15.33
C GLY A 502 -0.31 8.44 15.48
N ALA A 503 -0.63 8.11 16.73
CA ALA A 503 -1.82 7.32 17.04
C ALA A 503 -2.44 7.73 18.37
N LYS A 504 -3.74 7.43 18.52
CA LYS A 504 -4.41 7.42 19.81
C LYS A 504 -5.00 6.04 20.08
N ARG A 505 -5.18 5.72 21.37
CA ARG A 505 -5.84 4.51 21.83
C ARG A 505 -7.07 4.91 22.64
N ASP A 506 -8.24 4.41 22.25
CA ASP A 506 -9.49 4.69 22.94
C ASP A 506 -9.72 3.77 24.15
N GLU A 507 -10.86 3.96 24.83
CA GLU A 507 -11.26 3.22 26.04
C GLU A 507 -11.43 1.71 25.79
N ASP A 508 -11.80 1.31 24.56
CA ASP A 508 -11.89 -0.11 24.16
C ASP A 508 -10.49 -0.67 23.77
N GLY A 509 -9.42 0.14 23.87
CA GLY A 509 -8.05 -0.20 23.51
C GLY A 509 -7.80 -0.20 22.00
N TYR A 510 -8.65 0.46 21.21
CA TYR A 510 -8.54 0.50 19.76
C TYR A 510 -7.62 1.62 19.31
N PHE A 511 -6.83 1.34 18.29
CA PHE A 511 -5.88 2.26 17.68
C PHE A 511 -6.56 3.09 16.58
N TRP A 512 -6.32 4.39 16.64
CA TRP A 512 -6.74 5.38 15.66
C TRP A 512 -5.49 6.06 15.13
N LEU A 513 -5.27 5.99 13.81
CA LEU A 513 -4.12 6.60 13.18
C LEU A 513 -4.37 8.09 12.97
N LEU A 514 -3.42 8.92 13.40
CA LEU A 514 -3.48 10.38 13.32
C LEU A 514 -2.64 10.93 12.14
N GLY A 515 -2.11 10.03 11.30
CA GLY A 515 -1.25 10.38 10.18
C GLY A 515 0.23 10.40 10.54
N ARG A 516 1.06 10.89 9.60
CA ARG A 516 2.51 11.02 9.79
C ARG A 516 2.82 12.06 10.87
N VAL A 517 3.83 11.78 11.68
CA VAL A 517 4.31 12.75 12.70
C VAL A 517 4.74 14.06 12.06
N ASP A 518 5.31 14.00 10.86
CA ASP A 518 5.74 15.18 10.09
C ASP A 518 4.57 16.05 9.58
N ASP A 519 3.34 15.51 9.58
CA ASP A 519 2.12 16.19 9.16
C ASP A 519 1.27 16.71 10.35
N VAL A 520 1.73 16.50 11.60
CA VAL A 520 1.07 17.06 12.79
C VAL A 520 1.41 18.54 12.90
N MET A 521 0.38 19.38 13.02
CA MET A 521 0.50 20.83 13.13
C MET A 521 0.70 21.26 14.59
N ASN A 522 1.48 22.32 14.79
CA ASN A 522 1.65 22.97 16.10
C ASN A 522 0.91 24.32 16.10
N VAL A 523 -0.35 24.30 16.53
CA VAL A 523 -1.25 25.45 16.53
C VAL A 523 -1.35 26.00 17.96
N SER A 524 -0.86 27.20 18.22
CA SER A 524 -0.90 27.85 19.54
C SER A 524 -0.36 26.96 20.68
N GLY A 525 0.73 26.20 20.42
CA GLY A 525 1.33 25.28 21.37
C GLY A 525 0.64 23.92 21.51
N HIS A 526 -0.40 23.65 20.72
CA HIS A 526 -1.11 22.37 20.70
C HIS A 526 -0.79 21.58 19.44
N ARG A 527 -0.60 20.28 19.58
CA ARG A 527 -0.36 19.37 18.44
C ARG A 527 -1.69 18.86 17.88
N VAL A 528 -2.07 19.35 16.72
CA VAL A 528 -3.33 19.06 16.03
C VAL A 528 -3.06 18.17 14.83
N SER A 529 -3.77 17.05 14.72
CA SER A 529 -3.68 16.15 13.57
C SER A 529 -4.37 16.76 12.34
N THR A 530 -3.68 16.79 11.20
CA THR A 530 -4.28 17.15 9.91
C THR A 530 -5.48 16.25 9.58
N MET A 531 -5.37 14.96 9.89
CA MET A 531 -6.42 13.96 9.65
C MET A 531 -7.72 14.24 10.39
N GLU A 532 -7.67 14.76 11.61
CA GLU A 532 -8.88 15.08 12.37
C GLU A 532 -9.62 16.29 11.78
N VAL A 533 -8.87 17.30 11.32
CA VAL A 533 -9.45 18.47 10.62
C VAL A 533 -10.03 18.05 9.28
N GLU A 534 -9.31 17.24 8.50
CA GLU A 534 -9.79 16.68 7.23
C GLU A 534 -11.06 15.85 7.43
N SER A 535 -11.11 15.02 8.47
CA SER A 535 -12.28 14.21 8.80
C SER A 535 -13.49 15.07 9.16
N ALA A 536 -13.27 16.13 9.92
CA ALA A 536 -14.35 17.09 10.26
C ALA A 536 -14.88 17.82 9.01
N LEU A 537 -14.00 18.17 8.07
CA LEU A 537 -14.41 18.77 6.79
C LEU A 537 -15.22 17.77 5.92
N VAL A 538 -14.75 16.52 5.79
CA VAL A 538 -15.41 15.48 4.99
C VAL A 538 -16.75 15.04 5.60
N ASP A 539 -16.96 15.22 6.91
CA ASP A 539 -18.26 15.02 7.57
C ASP A 539 -19.36 15.97 7.04
N HIS A 540 -18.99 17.12 6.49
CA HIS A 540 -19.94 18.06 5.93
C HIS A 540 -20.51 17.60 4.58
N LYS A 541 -21.85 17.73 4.41
CA LYS A 541 -22.59 17.23 3.23
C LYS A 541 -22.05 17.71 1.87
N ALA A 542 -21.45 18.90 1.83
CA ALA A 542 -20.93 19.52 0.61
C ALA A 542 -19.52 19.03 0.23
N VAL A 543 -18.76 18.45 1.16
CA VAL A 543 -17.34 18.11 0.96
C VAL A 543 -17.19 16.68 0.43
N ALA A 544 -16.38 16.53 -0.61
CA ALA A 544 -15.98 15.23 -1.14
C ALA A 544 -14.61 14.80 -0.58
N GLU A 545 -13.67 15.73 -0.53
CA GLU A 545 -12.30 15.47 -0.07
C GLU A 545 -11.69 16.73 0.52
N ALA A 546 -10.79 16.57 1.48
CA ALA A 546 -10.03 17.67 2.07
C ALA A 546 -8.57 17.26 2.30
N ALA A 547 -7.67 18.22 2.16
CA ALA A 547 -6.29 18.10 2.59
C ALA A 547 -5.94 19.30 3.46
N VAL A 548 -5.26 19.06 4.56
CA VAL A 548 -4.92 20.09 5.55
C VAL A 548 -3.42 20.12 5.77
N ILE A 549 -2.87 21.33 5.89
CA ILE A 549 -1.47 21.56 6.23
C ILE A 549 -1.36 22.68 7.27
N GLY A 550 -0.24 22.68 8.02
CA GLY A 550 0.16 23.83 8.81
C GLY A 550 1.04 24.76 8.00
N LYS A 551 0.75 26.04 7.98
CA LYS A 551 1.63 27.09 7.45
C LYS A 551 2.20 27.95 8.58
N PRO A 552 3.41 28.51 8.46
CA PRO A 552 3.97 29.40 9.48
C PRO A 552 3.04 30.56 9.81
N HIS A 553 2.95 30.91 11.11
CA HIS A 553 2.13 32.02 11.60
C HIS A 553 2.83 32.67 12.78
N GLU A 554 2.96 34.01 12.77
CA GLU A 554 3.74 34.75 13.75
C GLU A 554 3.30 34.54 15.20
N ILE A 555 1.99 34.47 15.45
CA ILE A 555 1.43 34.36 16.80
C ILE A 555 1.16 32.89 17.19
N LYS A 556 0.60 32.10 16.28
CA LYS A 556 0.14 30.75 16.57
C LYS A 556 1.24 29.67 16.41
N GLY A 557 2.42 30.05 15.90
CA GLY A 557 3.44 29.12 15.42
C GLY A 557 3.06 28.52 14.05
N GLN A 558 1.90 27.88 13.96
CA GLN A 558 1.31 27.47 12.68
C GLN A 558 -0.18 27.84 12.62
N ALA A 559 -0.63 28.29 11.45
CA ALA A 559 -2.02 28.42 11.05
C ALA A 559 -2.47 27.20 10.25
N ILE A 560 -3.74 26.91 10.29
CA ILE A 560 -4.34 25.76 9.57
C ILE A 560 -4.82 26.22 8.21
N ALA A 561 -4.25 25.68 7.14
CA ALA A 561 -4.73 25.88 5.77
C ALA A 561 -5.39 24.59 5.25
N ALA A 562 -6.64 24.70 4.81
CA ALA A 562 -7.45 23.61 4.31
C ALA A 562 -7.71 23.77 2.80
N PHE A 563 -7.46 22.72 2.02
CA PHE A 563 -7.77 22.62 0.61
C PHE A 563 -8.94 21.64 0.45
N VAL A 564 -10.04 22.08 -0.12
CA VAL A 564 -11.31 21.35 -0.12
C VAL A 564 -11.83 21.13 -1.52
N THR A 565 -12.15 19.87 -1.84
CA THR A 565 -12.87 19.50 -3.06
C THR A 565 -14.33 19.26 -2.72
N LEU A 566 -15.22 19.96 -3.40
CA LEU A 566 -16.67 19.85 -3.22
C LEU A 566 -17.25 18.68 -4.01
N LYS A 567 -18.42 18.19 -3.58
CA LYS A 567 -19.20 17.22 -4.33
C LYS A 567 -19.73 17.85 -5.62
N GLN A 568 -20.03 17.01 -6.60
CA GLN A 568 -20.53 17.46 -7.91
C GLN A 568 -21.83 18.28 -7.75
N GLY A 569 -21.90 19.41 -8.45
CA GLY A 569 -23.08 20.31 -8.44
C GLY A 569 -23.13 21.28 -7.26
N ILE A 570 -22.06 21.38 -6.48
CA ILE A 570 -21.94 22.37 -5.38
C ILE A 570 -20.87 23.39 -5.74
N ASP A 571 -21.24 24.66 -5.72
CA ASP A 571 -20.34 25.78 -6.00
C ASP A 571 -19.64 26.28 -4.72
N GLY A 572 -18.35 26.59 -4.83
CA GLY A 572 -17.56 27.16 -3.77
C GLY A 572 -17.85 28.64 -3.62
N THR A 573 -18.54 29.01 -2.55
CA THR A 573 -18.87 30.40 -2.22
C THR A 573 -18.21 30.83 -0.93
N PRO A 574 -17.96 32.15 -0.69
CA PRO A 574 -17.46 32.63 0.60
C PRO A 574 -18.34 32.22 1.78
N ALA A 575 -19.64 32.20 1.61
CA ALA A 575 -20.59 31.74 2.63
C ALA A 575 -20.36 30.26 3.00
N LEU A 576 -20.10 29.38 2.01
CA LEU A 576 -19.78 27.97 2.24
C LEU A 576 -18.39 27.81 2.90
N GLN A 577 -17.41 28.67 2.59
CA GLN A 577 -16.12 28.66 3.29
C GLN A 577 -16.32 28.90 4.79
N ASP A 578 -17.09 29.93 5.15
CA ASP A 578 -17.37 30.24 6.56
C ASP A 578 -18.19 29.15 7.25
N GLU A 579 -19.19 28.58 6.55
CA GLU A 579 -19.97 27.44 7.05
C GLU A 579 -19.06 26.25 7.38
N LEU A 580 -18.13 25.91 6.49
CA LEU A 580 -17.17 24.82 6.69
C LEU A 580 -16.19 25.09 7.83
N LYS A 581 -15.66 26.31 7.94
CA LYS A 581 -14.79 26.72 9.06
C LYS A 581 -15.54 26.60 10.41
N GLN A 582 -16.80 27.03 10.46
CA GLN A 582 -17.65 26.91 11.66
C GLN A 582 -18.00 25.45 11.94
N HIS A 583 -18.26 24.64 10.92
CA HIS A 583 -18.54 23.22 11.07
C HIS A 583 -17.37 22.50 11.74
N VAL A 584 -16.12 22.74 11.30
CA VAL A 584 -14.92 22.21 11.95
C VAL A 584 -14.83 22.65 13.41
N ALA A 585 -15.01 23.94 13.68
CA ALA A 585 -14.96 24.48 15.04
C ALA A 585 -16.01 23.85 15.97
N LYS A 586 -17.22 23.62 15.45
CA LYS A 586 -18.31 22.96 16.18
C LYS A 586 -18.03 21.48 16.43
N LYS A 587 -17.44 20.78 15.43
CA LYS A 587 -17.21 19.32 15.48
C LYS A 587 -16.04 18.94 16.37
N ILE A 588 -14.91 19.66 16.26
CA ILE A 588 -13.65 19.28 16.93
C ILE A 588 -12.99 20.43 17.70
N GLY A 589 -13.66 21.56 17.86
CA GLY A 589 -13.21 22.69 18.68
C GLY A 589 -12.61 23.83 17.89
N SER A 590 -12.66 25.03 18.48
CA SER A 590 -12.20 26.28 17.86
C SER A 590 -10.70 26.29 17.55
N LEU A 591 -9.89 25.54 18.29
CA LEU A 591 -8.45 25.39 18.05
C LEU A 591 -8.15 24.83 16.65
N ALA A 592 -9.01 23.95 16.16
CA ALA A 592 -8.84 23.28 14.87
C ALA A 592 -9.55 23.99 13.71
N ARG A 593 -10.18 25.16 13.97
CA ARG A 593 -10.83 25.95 12.93
C ARG A 593 -9.80 26.39 11.89
N PRO A 594 -9.97 26.06 10.60
CA PRO A 594 -9.06 26.52 9.57
C PRO A 594 -8.99 28.04 9.49
N ASP A 595 -7.78 28.57 9.41
CA ASP A 595 -7.54 30.00 9.13
C ASP A 595 -7.87 30.27 7.67
N ASP A 596 -7.33 29.43 6.76
CA ASP A 596 -7.60 29.49 5.32
C ASP A 596 -8.37 28.26 4.87
N LEU A 597 -9.28 28.47 3.94
CA LEU A 597 -10.00 27.38 3.29
C LEU A 597 -10.16 27.69 1.80
N ILE A 598 -9.53 26.87 0.97
CA ILE A 598 -9.43 27.07 -0.48
C ILE A 598 -10.18 25.96 -1.20
N PHE A 599 -11.11 26.32 -2.08
CA PHE A 599 -11.78 25.34 -2.93
C PHE A 599 -10.93 24.96 -4.13
N SER A 600 -10.74 23.66 -4.34
CA SER A 600 -10.03 23.11 -5.48
C SER A 600 -10.86 22.05 -6.19
N ALA A 601 -10.77 21.99 -7.50
CA ALA A 601 -11.41 20.93 -8.28
C ALA A 601 -10.80 19.55 -7.96
N GLU A 602 -9.48 19.53 -7.77
CA GLU A 602 -8.70 18.33 -7.41
C GLU A 602 -7.56 18.70 -6.45
N LEU A 603 -7.12 17.73 -5.65
CA LEU A 603 -5.95 17.86 -4.79
C LEU A 603 -4.71 17.25 -5.47
N PRO A 604 -3.49 17.78 -5.21
CA PRO A 604 -2.28 17.18 -5.73
C PRO A 604 -2.06 15.81 -5.11
N LYS A 605 -2.01 14.79 -5.94
CA LYS A 605 -1.88 13.39 -5.54
C LYS A 605 -0.73 12.73 -6.23
N THR A 606 -0.13 11.76 -5.56
CA THR A 606 0.72 10.80 -6.25
C THR A 606 -0.13 9.99 -7.23
N ARG A 607 0.52 9.35 -8.18
CA ARG A 607 -0.15 8.44 -9.12
C ARG A 607 -0.83 7.24 -8.44
N SER A 608 -0.47 6.94 -7.18
CA SER A 608 -1.17 5.97 -6.33
C SER A 608 -2.40 6.55 -5.61
N GLY A 609 -2.71 7.83 -5.80
CA GLY A 609 -3.84 8.51 -5.18
C GLY A 609 -3.55 9.15 -3.82
N LYS A 610 -2.34 9.02 -3.26
CA LYS A 610 -1.98 9.63 -1.98
C LYS A 610 -1.80 11.14 -2.13
N ILE A 611 -2.44 11.92 -1.26
CA ILE A 611 -2.32 13.38 -1.24
C ILE A 611 -0.88 13.79 -0.93
N MET A 612 -0.35 14.73 -1.73
CA MET A 612 1.00 15.26 -1.60
C MET A 612 1.01 16.54 -0.77
N ARG A 613 0.80 16.41 0.56
CA ARG A 613 0.74 17.56 1.48
C ARG A 613 1.99 18.43 1.43
N ARG A 614 3.14 17.86 1.09
CA ARG A 614 4.37 18.62 0.90
C ARG A 614 4.23 19.69 -0.18
N LEU A 615 3.63 19.37 -1.33
CA LEU A 615 3.40 20.36 -2.40
C LEU A 615 2.37 21.41 -1.99
N LEU A 616 1.32 21.03 -1.25
CA LEU A 616 0.38 22.00 -0.67
C LEU A 616 1.08 22.97 0.30
N ARG A 617 2.02 22.46 1.08
CA ARG A 617 2.83 23.27 2.00
C ARG A 617 3.77 24.22 1.23
N ASP A 618 4.43 23.71 0.18
CA ASP A 618 5.28 24.55 -0.68
C ASP A 618 4.48 25.68 -1.33
N ILE A 619 3.24 25.42 -1.79
CA ILE A 619 2.32 26.44 -2.33
C ILE A 619 1.95 27.45 -1.25
N ALA A 620 1.50 26.99 -0.07
CA ALA A 620 1.04 27.85 1.02
C ALA A 620 2.15 28.70 1.66
N GLU A 621 3.40 28.32 1.48
CA GLU A 621 4.57 29.07 1.96
C GLU A 621 5.28 29.85 0.84
N GLY A 622 4.73 29.89 -0.35
CA GLY A 622 5.32 30.60 -1.50
C GLY A 622 6.68 30.07 -1.93
N ARG A 623 7.00 28.81 -1.58
CA ARG A 623 8.29 28.19 -1.90
C ARG A 623 8.31 27.57 -3.30
N ALA A 624 9.52 27.38 -3.84
CA ALA A 624 9.71 26.58 -5.03
C ALA A 624 9.22 25.14 -4.76
N LEU A 625 8.47 24.58 -5.72
CA LEU A 625 7.97 23.21 -5.61
C LEU A 625 9.13 22.22 -5.52
N GLY A 626 9.11 21.37 -4.50
CA GLY A 626 10.06 20.27 -4.38
C GLY A 626 9.80 19.17 -5.42
N ASP A 627 10.28 17.95 -5.14
CA ASP A 627 10.15 16.80 -6.06
C ASP A 627 8.70 16.54 -6.49
N THR A 628 8.43 16.65 -7.79
CA THR A 628 7.12 16.41 -8.43
C THR A 628 7.08 15.11 -9.24
N THR A 629 8.13 14.30 -9.22
CA THR A 629 8.29 13.10 -10.08
C THR A 629 7.20 12.05 -9.89
N THR A 630 6.56 12.03 -8.72
CA THR A 630 5.46 11.11 -8.38
C THR A 630 4.07 11.70 -8.58
N LEU A 631 3.96 12.98 -9.00
CA LEU A 631 2.70 13.69 -9.17
C LEU A 631 1.87 13.09 -10.32
N ALA A 632 0.58 12.93 -10.09
CA ALA A 632 -0.33 12.35 -11.09
C ALA A 632 -0.62 13.33 -12.23
N ASP A 633 -0.92 14.59 -11.91
CA ASP A 633 -1.20 15.68 -12.87
C ASP A 633 -0.53 16.98 -12.41
N PRO A 634 0.48 17.47 -13.16
CA PRO A 634 1.14 18.73 -12.86
C PRO A 634 0.23 19.97 -12.93
N ASN A 635 -0.85 19.93 -13.75
CA ASN A 635 -1.74 21.07 -13.91
C ASN A 635 -2.51 21.39 -12.62
N VAL A 636 -2.80 20.38 -11.81
CA VAL A 636 -3.49 20.56 -10.51
C VAL A 636 -2.70 21.51 -9.60
N VAL A 637 -1.36 21.36 -9.59
CA VAL A 637 -0.49 22.18 -8.75
C VAL A 637 -0.41 23.63 -9.27
N ALA A 638 -0.31 23.81 -10.60
CA ALA A 638 -0.29 25.13 -11.22
C ALA A 638 -1.59 25.90 -10.92
N THR A 639 -2.74 25.26 -11.15
CA THR A 639 -4.07 25.85 -10.88
C THR A 639 -4.27 26.18 -9.40
N LEU A 640 -3.78 25.32 -8.48
CA LEU A 640 -3.87 25.56 -7.04
C LEU A 640 -3.00 26.75 -6.62
N LYS A 641 -1.80 26.86 -7.18
CA LYS A 641 -0.90 27.97 -6.90
C LYS A 641 -1.52 29.31 -7.31
N GLU A 642 -2.04 29.40 -8.53
CA GLU A 642 -2.74 30.59 -9.04
C GLU A 642 -3.91 30.99 -8.14
N LYS A 643 -4.73 30.02 -7.69
CA LYS A 643 -5.86 30.29 -6.80
C LYS A 643 -5.41 30.75 -5.42
N TYR A 644 -4.38 30.11 -4.87
CA TYR A 644 -3.86 30.48 -3.55
C TYR A 644 -3.32 31.91 -3.54
N GLU A 645 -2.53 32.27 -4.56
CA GLU A 645 -1.99 33.62 -4.75
C GLU A 645 -3.09 34.69 -4.96
N ALA A 646 -4.19 34.31 -5.62
CA ALA A 646 -5.36 35.22 -5.82
C ALA A 646 -6.19 35.43 -4.54
N GLU A 647 -6.19 34.49 -3.59
CA GLU A 647 -6.91 34.65 -2.31
C GLU A 647 -6.06 35.36 -1.23
N GLU A 648 -4.71 35.39 -1.36
CA GLU A 648 -3.82 36.17 -0.46
C GLU A 648 -3.64 37.62 -0.92
N SER A 649 -3.94 37.97 -2.18
CA SER A 649 -3.91 39.35 -2.71
C SER A 649 -5.23 40.08 -2.46
#